data_daa416d9b3d47f1a39dbb983163b8941
#
_entry.id   daa416d9b3d47f1a39dbb983163b8941
#
_cell.length_a   1.000
_cell.length_b   1.000
_cell.length_c   1.000
_cell.angle_alpha   90.00
_cell.angle_beta   90.00
_cell.angle_gamma   90.00
#
_symmetry.space_group_name_H-M   'P 1'
#
loop_
_entity.id
_entity.type
_entity.pdbx_description
1 polymer ?
#
loop_
_entity_poly.entity_id
_entity_poly.type
_entity_poly.pdbx_seq_one_letter_code
_entity_poly.pdbx_strand_id
1 'polypeptide(L)'
;MLLDQNHNTNTVMPYDYVFIGLGASNGLMLLEFVKRGYHQTKRIAVIEPQQKNSNDKTYCFWSSPNDTIVKDLSSIISHQYQFVQTNNKRVQSIQDQPYYCIKSIDFYNLLHEAIASHAIDKFDVQVQSINPLPDSIEIVFDGKLLQSAIVFDSRPPVFTQEVRNHSYLLQSFFGYHIRIQEPQLNVDTFQMMNFDVDQSGHTQFVYNLPYAPNECLVELTRFGVDTINIDYAKKILDEKIRTQFGAYEIIAEEEGCIPMTVLKQPASRDKRIINMGARANLIKPTTGYGFKKMYAFASAFENPAQAPLTKARFLFYDHLLLIILIKWPQLGKKIFTALFQNNTIQRIFSFLDEKSGISEEVKIFASLPIVPFLKACLIYWTSYIKKGYLFTIGCMLVYFLLHLVSPTMANQFGYVGLIAGLLTVGLPHGAVDHLLVVSKKFTLFKFVVQYLLIIAAYFIVWQWFPVFSLLLFIAYSAFHFGESEMVEMQVSMHSFTQKLFAFVIGLSILLFIIFSHLKESMLVLNNIKGITGLMETIDFYQYKNAVIAISYFSLLPLWWISKKTCLFLMAILLLGTQMPLMLAFGLYFVGSHSVNAWGHIAGKLQIAPKKLYLESLPFNAGALIIFGLFLYLQNANAQLIQSYAAVFFVFLACVSLPHIILMHLFYKKES
;
A
#
# COMPACT_ATOMS: atom_id res chain seq x y z
N MET A 1 58.63 6.88 -12.26
CA MET A 1 57.90 8.05 -12.78
C MET A 1 56.51 7.99 -12.12
N LEU A 2 56.45 8.57 -10.94
CA LEU A 2 55.21 8.64 -10.12
C LEU A 2 54.43 9.85 -10.61
N LEU A 3 53.22 9.62 -11.12
CA LEU A 3 52.30 10.71 -11.44
C LEU A 3 51.53 11.07 -10.15
N ASP A 4 51.90 12.21 -9.58
CA ASP A 4 51.13 12.93 -8.56
C ASP A 4 49.73 13.23 -9.10
N GLN A 5 48.75 12.56 -8.59
CA GLN A 5 47.37 12.98 -8.68
C GLN A 5 47.06 13.89 -7.48
N ASN A 6 47.37 15.18 -7.61
CA ASN A 6 46.86 16.22 -6.75
C ASN A 6 45.36 16.33 -6.98
N HIS A 7 44.57 15.56 -6.26
CA HIS A 7 43.16 15.88 -6.02
C HIS A 7 43.10 17.09 -5.10
N ASN A 8 43.02 18.27 -5.69
CA ASN A 8 42.55 19.48 -5.03
C ASN A 8 41.10 19.25 -4.54
N THR A 9 40.94 18.60 -3.40
CA THR A 9 39.68 18.60 -2.66
C THR A 9 39.52 19.99 -2.07
N ASN A 10 38.91 20.90 -2.83
CA ASN A 10 38.23 22.03 -2.23
C ASN A 10 37.20 21.44 -1.27
N THR A 11 37.53 21.34 -0.01
CA THR A 11 36.63 21.00 1.07
C THR A 11 35.61 22.12 1.19
N VAL A 12 34.56 22.05 0.35
CA VAL A 12 33.39 22.91 0.50
C VAL A 12 32.77 22.55 1.84
N MET A 13 32.74 23.50 2.77
CA MET A 13 32.09 23.32 4.06
C MET A 13 30.67 22.82 3.84
N PRO A 14 30.21 21.73 4.47
CA PRO A 14 28.89 21.19 4.26
C PRO A 14 27.81 22.19 4.67
N TYR A 15 26.66 22.14 3.98
CA TYR A 15 25.46 22.87 4.40
C TYR A 15 24.84 22.21 5.62
N ASP A 16 24.29 23.01 6.54
CA ASP A 16 23.48 22.48 7.63
C ASP A 16 22.14 21.95 7.09
N TYR A 17 21.54 22.70 6.16
CA TYR A 17 20.24 22.40 5.58
C TYR A 17 20.21 22.60 4.07
N VAL A 18 19.65 21.64 3.35
CA VAL A 18 19.39 21.75 1.91
C VAL A 18 17.93 21.45 1.61
N PHE A 19 17.29 22.37 0.92
CA PHE A 19 15.91 22.25 0.44
C PHE A 19 15.90 21.83 -1.03
N ILE A 20 15.37 20.64 -1.35
CA ILE A 20 15.22 20.16 -2.72
C ILE A 20 13.78 20.39 -3.17
N GLY A 21 13.62 21.29 -4.14
CA GLY A 21 12.35 21.87 -4.57
C GLY A 21 11.95 23.10 -3.77
N LEU A 22 11.44 24.13 -4.44
CA LEU A 22 10.96 25.38 -3.85
C LEU A 22 9.45 25.55 -4.06
N GLY A 23 8.68 24.48 -3.84
CA GLY A 23 7.22 24.51 -3.81
C GLY A 23 6.69 24.97 -2.43
N ALA A 24 5.35 24.97 -2.27
CA ALA A 24 4.69 25.47 -1.06
C ALA A 24 5.27 24.87 0.24
N SER A 25 5.55 23.57 0.32
CA SER A 25 6.00 22.94 1.55
C SER A 25 7.40 23.37 1.99
N ASN A 26 8.37 23.33 1.08
CA ASN A 26 9.72 23.78 1.35
C ASN A 26 9.79 25.30 1.49
N GLY A 27 8.98 26.05 0.72
CA GLY A 27 8.90 27.50 0.85
C GLY A 27 8.41 27.91 2.24
N LEU A 28 7.33 27.30 2.74
CA LEU A 28 6.83 27.58 4.09
C LEU A 28 7.84 27.20 5.18
N MET A 29 8.57 26.09 5.00
CA MET A 29 9.64 25.70 5.93
C MET A 29 10.81 26.69 5.90
N LEU A 30 11.19 27.15 4.72
CA LEU A 30 12.25 28.17 4.57
C LEU A 30 11.87 29.49 5.25
N LEU A 31 10.63 29.96 5.06
CA LEU A 31 10.14 31.17 5.75
C LEU A 31 10.13 30.99 7.27
N GLU A 32 9.76 29.82 7.77
CA GLU A 32 9.82 29.51 9.19
C GLU A 32 11.26 29.52 9.71
N PHE A 33 12.23 29.01 8.92
CA PHE A 33 13.65 29.05 9.25
C PHE A 33 14.18 30.48 9.32
N VAL A 34 13.79 31.33 8.37
CA VAL A 34 14.14 32.75 8.37
C VAL A 34 13.52 33.46 9.57
N LYS A 35 12.22 33.23 9.84
CA LYS A 35 11.50 33.79 10.99
C LYS A 35 12.16 33.45 12.32
N ARG A 36 12.72 32.25 12.46
CA ARG A 36 13.42 31.78 13.68
C ARG A 36 14.89 32.13 13.71
N GLY A 37 15.43 32.79 12.69
CA GLY A 37 16.82 33.22 12.64
C GLY A 37 17.85 32.12 12.35
N TYR A 38 17.45 30.95 11.86
CA TYR A 38 18.38 29.86 11.51
C TYR A 38 19.43 30.31 10.49
N HIS A 39 19.06 31.19 9.53
CA HIS A 39 19.95 31.75 8.53
C HIS A 39 21.15 32.51 9.10
N GLN A 40 21.08 32.96 10.38
CA GLN A 40 22.17 33.70 11.03
C GLN A 40 23.32 32.80 11.48
N THR A 41 23.06 31.54 11.77
CA THR A 41 24.03 30.60 12.33
C THR A 41 24.23 29.33 11.52
N LYS A 42 23.41 29.12 10.49
CA LYS A 42 23.35 27.90 9.71
C LYS A 42 23.53 28.20 8.23
N ARG A 43 24.30 27.37 7.53
CA ARG A 43 24.41 27.44 6.08
C ARG A 43 23.22 26.73 5.45
N ILE A 44 22.46 27.46 4.67
CA ILE A 44 21.24 26.97 4.01
C ILE A 44 21.39 27.06 2.50
N ALA A 45 20.95 26.02 1.80
CA ALA A 45 20.86 26.04 0.35
C ALA A 45 19.48 25.57 -0.16
N VAL A 46 19.09 26.05 -1.32
CA VAL A 46 17.87 25.67 -2.04
C VAL A 46 18.27 25.18 -3.42
N ILE A 47 17.73 24.04 -3.86
CA ILE A 47 17.93 23.47 -5.19
C ILE A 47 16.56 23.38 -5.86
N GLU A 48 16.34 24.18 -6.92
CA GLU A 48 15.07 24.24 -7.66
C GLU A 48 15.37 24.44 -9.15
N PRO A 49 14.99 23.50 -10.03
CA PRO A 49 15.28 23.62 -11.47
C PRO A 49 14.44 24.69 -12.19
N GLN A 50 13.31 25.11 -11.62
CA GLN A 50 12.44 26.12 -12.21
C GLN A 50 12.71 27.49 -11.59
N GLN A 51 12.66 28.54 -12.41
CA GLN A 51 12.91 29.91 -11.92
C GLN A 51 11.83 30.44 -10.98
N LYS A 52 10.61 29.89 -11.01
CA LYS A 52 9.48 30.30 -10.14
C LYS A 52 9.16 31.82 -10.29
N ASN A 53 9.03 32.25 -11.52
CA ASN A 53 8.83 33.65 -11.88
C ASN A 53 7.47 33.92 -12.58
N SER A 54 6.56 32.97 -12.53
CA SER A 54 5.22 33.05 -13.11
C SER A 54 4.15 32.64 -12.12
N ASN A 55 2.92 33.08 -12.32
CA ASN A 55 1.77 32.63 -11.55
C ASN A 55 1.27 31.30 -12.11
N ASP A 56 1.89 30.19 -11.69
CA ASP A 56 1.60 28.85 -12.18
C ASP A 56 0.52 28.11 -11.35
N LYS A 57 0.15 28.65 -10.17
CA LYS A 57 -0.82 28.06 -9.22
C LYS A 57 -1.46 29.10 -8.34
N THR A 58 -2.66 28.78 -7.85
CA THR A 58 -3.35 29.53 -6.80
C THR A 58 -3.46 28.66 -5.55
N TYR A 59 -2.80 29.08 -4.46
CA TYR A 59 -2.89 28.37 -3.17
C TYR A 59 -4.10 28.86 -2.40
N CYS A 60 -5.00 27.94 -2.06
CA CYS A 60 -6.23 28.25 -1.35
C CYS A 60 -6.34 27.48 -0.03
N PHE A 61 -6.93 28.14 0.97
CA PHE A 61 -7.21 27.53 2.26
C PHE A 61 -8.30 28.31 3.02
N TRP A 62 -8.97 27.67 3.96
CA TRP A 62 -9.89 28.33 4.90
C TRP A 62 -9.28 28.35 6.29
N SER A 63 -9.45 29.45 7.02
CA SER A 63 -8.91 29.61 8.38
C SER A 63 -9.63 30.73 9.11
N SER A 64 -9.62 30.70 10.45
CA SER A 64 -10.06 31.86 11.21
C SER A 64 -9.15 33.07 10.95
N PRO A 65 -9.68 34.29 10.87
CA PRO A 65 -8.86 35.50 10.72
C PRO A 65 -7.80 35.68 11.80
N ASN A 66 -8.03 35.07 12.98
CA ASN A 66 -7.09 35.13 14.11
C ASN A 66 -5.99 34.07 14.07
N ASP A 67 -6.05 33.11 13.15
CA ASP A 67 -5.05 32.05 13.04
C ASP A 67 -3.68 32.61 12.60
N THR A 68 -2.61 32.01 13.10
CA THR A 68 -1.21 32.47 12.82
C THR A 68 -0.88 32.45 11.34
N ILE A 69 -1.38 31.46 10.58
CA ILE A 69 -1.15 31.38 9.14
C ILE A 69 -1.66 32.63 8.40
N VAL A 70 -2.82 33.18 8.81
CA VAL A 70 -3.39 34.38 8.17
C VAL A 70 -2.55 35.60 8.50
N LYS A 71 -2.08 35.73 9.75
CA LYS A 71 -1.22 36.84 10.19
C LYS A 71 0.14 36.82 9.51
N ASP A 72 0.79 35.64 9.50
CA ASP A 72 2.13 35.48 8.96
C ASP A 72 2.19 35.70 7.42
N LEU A 73 1.10 35.37 6.71
CA LEU A 73 1.03 35.47 5.25
C LEU A 73 0.16 36.63 4.76
N SER A 74 -0.23 37.55 5.67
CA SER A 74 -1.15 38.67 5.35
C SER A 74 -0.67 39.56 4.18
N SER A 75 0.65 39.72 4.01
CA SER A 75 1.24 40.54 2.94
C SER A 75 1.07 39.93 1.55
N ILE A 76 0.81 38.63 1.43
CA ILE A 76 0.69 37.92 0.14
C ILE A 76 -0.69 37.27 -0.08
N ILE A 77 -1.63 37.46 0.85
CA ILE A 77 -3.03 37.08 0.60
C ILE A 77 -3.61 37.96 -0.50
N SER A 78 -3.83 37.33 -1.64
CA SER A 78 -4.33 38.06 -2.84
C SER A 78 -5.82 38.35 -2.75
N HIS A 79 -6.60 37.49 -2.08
CA HIS A 79 -8.05 37.67 -1.92
C HIS A 79 -8.61 36.85 -0.73
N GLN A 80 -9.77 37.31 -0.22
CA GLN A 80 -10.49 36.67 0.88
C GLN A 80 -11.99 36.63 0.55
N TYR A 81 -12.60 35.45 0.59
CA TYR A 81 -14.03 35.26 0.37
C TYR A 81 -14.76 35.05 1.69
N GLN A 82 -15.94 35.68 1.81
CA GLN A 82 -16.84 35.59 2.96
C GLN A 82 -18.00 34.60 2.75
N PHE A 83 -18.24 34.23 1.48
CA PHE A 83 -19.33 33.35 1.08
C PHE A 83 -18.84 32.33 0.07
N VAL A 84 -19.45 31.14 0.12
CA VAL A 84 -19.25 30.09 -0.84
C VAL A 84 -20.56 29.73 -1.53
N GLN A 85 -20.51 29.66 -2.85
CA GLN A 85 -21.60 29.12 -3.66
C GLN A 85 -21.25 27.69 -4.07
N THR A 86 -22.16 26.75 -3.77
CA THR A 86 -22.03 25.36 -4.19
C THR A 86 -22.89 25.05 -5.40
N ASN A 87 -22.73 23.88 -6.01
CA ASN A 87 -23.39 23.45 -7.25
C ASN A 87 -24.89 23.75 -7.35
N ASN A 88 -25.62 23.81 -6.24
CA ASN A 88 -27.07 24.09 -6.21
C ASN A 88 -27.41 25.59 -6.17
N LYS A 89 -26.46 26.44 -6.49
CA LYS A 89 -26.59 27.90 -6.35
C LYS A 89 -26.86 28.35 -4.90
N ARG A 90 -26.74 27.44 -3.91
CA ARG A 90 -26.85 27.76 -2.50
C ARG A 90 -25.63 28.53 -2.06
N VAL A 91 -25.82 29.73 -1.58
CA VAL A 91 -24.77 30.56 -0.97
C VAL A 91 -24.79 30.35 0.53
N GLN A 92 -23.61 30.09 1.12
CA GLN A 92 -23.45 29.93 2.56
C GLN A 92 -22.36 30.88 3.06
N SER A 93 -22.56 31.46 4.24
CA SER A 93 -21.57 32.30 4.91
C SER A 93 -20.45 31.45 5.49
N ILE A 94 -19.21 31.94 5.33
CA ILE A 94 -17.96 31.36 5.87
C ILE A 94 -17.17 32.42 6.64
N GLN A 95 -17.81 33.46 7.15
CA GLN A 95 -17.16 34.58 7.82
C GLN A 95 -16.31 34.18 9.04
N ASP A 96 -16.68 33.09 9.75
CA ASP A 96 -15.88 32.55 10.86
C ASP A 96 -14.59 31.86 10.39
N GLN A 97 -14.59 31.36 9.16
CA GLN A 97 -13.48 30.70 8.48
C GLN A 97 -13.45 31.09 7.00
N PRO A 98 -13.07 32.34 6.68
CA PRO A 98 -12.98 32.81 5.32
C PRO A 98 -12.08 31.94 4.47
N TYR A 99 -12.33 31.94 3.15
CA TYR A 99 -11.50 31.25 2.19
C TYR A 99 -10.50 32.23 1.59
N TYR A 100 -9.22 31.95 1.78
CA TYR A 100 -8.10 32.77 1.37
C TYR A 100 -7.46 32.21 0.12
N CYS A 101 -7.02 33.11 -0.77
CA CYS A 101 -6.25 32.79 -1.96
C CYS A 101 -4.91 33.54 -1.94
N ILE A 102 -3.85 32.83 -2.33
CA ILE A 102 -2.50 33.36 -2.54
C ILE A 102 -2.07 32.98 -3.94
N LYS A 103 -1.72 33.95 -4.77
CA LYS A 103 -1.11 33.70 -6.07
C LYS A 103 0.29 33.17 -5.89
N SER A 104 0.67 32.15 -6.65
CA SER A 104 1.99 31.52 -6.49
C SER A 104 3.12 32.51 -6.75
N ILE A 105 2.92 33.49 -7.66
CA ILE A 105 3.95 34.53 -7.93
C ILE A 105 4.23 35.37 -6.69
N ASP A 106 3.20 35.75 -5.91
CA ASP A 106 3.38 36.56 -4.70
C ASP A 106 4.14 35.77 -3.65
N PHE A 107 3.82 34.49 -3.53
CA PHE A 107 4.54 33.57 -2.63
C PHE A 107 6.01 33.37 -3.08
N TYR A 108 6.25 33.21 -4.40
CA TYR A 108 7.60 33.05 -4.93
C TYR A 108 8.44 34.29 -4.76
N ASN A 109 7.86 35.50 -4.96
CA ASN A 109 8.54 36.75 -4.72
C ASN A 109 8.99 36.89 -3.25
N LEU A 110 8.12 36.54 -2.30
CA LEU A 110 8.46 36.51 -0.88
C LEU A 110 9.63 35.55 -0.59
N LEU A 111 9.67 34.38 -1.24
CA LEU A 111 10.75 33.41 -1.09
C LEU A 111 12.06 33.93 -1.71
N HIS A 112 12.00 34.54 -2.89
CA HIS A 112 13.18 35.12 -3.55
C HIS A 112 13.77 36.26 -2.73
N GLU A 113 12.93 37.12 -2.16
CA GLU A 113 13.35 38.15 -1.22
C GLU A 113 14.03 37.57 0.01
N ALA A 114 13.44 36.55 0.63
CA ALA A 114 14.00 35.86 1.76
C ALA A 114 15.36 35.21 1.44
N ILE A 115 15.51 34.58 0.29
CA ILE A 115 16.78 33.97 -0.17
C ILE A 115 17.85 35.05 -0.37
N ALA A 116 17.52 36.12 -1.10
CA ALA A 116 18.46 37.18 -1.42
C ALA A 116 18.93 37.99 -0.18
N SER A 117 17.98 38.28 0.75
CA SER A 117 18.25 39.12 1.93
C SER A 117 19.02 38.36 3.04
N HIS A 118 19.05 37.02 3.02
CA HIS A 118 19.62 36.23 4.12
C HIS A 118 20.78 35.32 3.72
N ALA A 119 21.46 35.62 2.60
CA ALA A 119 22.64 34.88 2.11
C ALA A 119 22.39 33.36 1.99
N ILE A 120 21.21 32.97 1.52
CA ILE A 120 20.86 31.57 1.27
C ILE A 120 21.28 31.24 -0.17
N ASP A 121 22.07 30.18 -0.31
CA ASP A 121 22.56 29.77 -1.64
C ASP A 121 21.43 29.12 -2.46
N LYS A 122 21.27 29.53 -3.74
CA LYS A 122 20.28 28.96 -4.64
C LYS A 122 20.95 28.34 -5.86
N PHE A 123 20.52 27.11 -6.20
CA PHE A 123 21.00 26.35 -7.35
C PHE A 123 19.83 26.05 -8.29
N ASP A 124 19.87 26.60 -9.50
CA ASP A 124 18.84 26.39 -10.54
C ASP A 124 19.15 25.12 -11.35
N VAL A 125 19.14 23.97 -10.67
CA VAL A 125 19.55 22.68 -11.21
C VAL A 125 18.65 21.54 -10.75
N GLN A 126 18.63 20.43 -11.49
CA GLN A 126 17.88 19.24 -11.12
C GLN A 126 18.74 18.25 -10.33
N VAL A 127 18.28 17.83 -9.18
CA VAL A 127 18.93 16.78 -8.35
C VAL A 127 18.81 15.42 -9.04
N GLN A 128 19.93 14.75 -9.25
CA GLN A 128 20.03 13.43 -9.84
C GLN A 128 19.91 12.33 -8.78
N SER A 129 20.69 12.41 -7.70
CA SER A 129 20.64 11.44 -6.60
C SER A 129 20.90 12.08 -5.25
N ILE A 130 20.47 11.38 -4.19
CA ILE A 130 20.70 11.72 -2.79
C ILE A 130 21.27 10.46 -2.13
N ASN A 131 22.50 10.55 -1.65
CA ASN A 131 23.26 9.42 -1.12
C ASN A 131 23.63 9.68 0.35
N PRO A 132 23.05 8.93 1.31
CA PRO A 132 23.48 9.03 2.71
C PRO A 132 24.91 8.53 2.89
N LEU A 133 25.74 9.35 3.52
CA LEU A 133 27.08 9.03 4.00
C LEU A 133 27.08 8.96 5.54
N PRO A 134 28.13 8.40 6.19
CA PRO A 134 28.17 8.30 7.65
C PRO A 134 27.91 9.65 8.36
N ASP A 135 28.56 10.72 7.92
CA ASP A 135 28.54 12.03 8.60
C ASP A 135 27.74 13.12 7.87
N SER A 136 27.31 12.87 6.62
CA SER A 136 26.60 13.84 5.77
C SER A 136 25.65 13.18 4.79
N ILE A 137 24.86 13.97 4.08
CA ILE A 137 24.10 13.57 2.91
C ILE A 137 24.74 14.19 1.68
N GLU A 138 25.11 13.36 0.73
CA GLU A 138 25.62 13.78 -0.57
C GLU A 138 24.46 13.99 -1.56
N ILE A 139 24.45 15.13 -2.23
CA ILE A 139 23.48 15.50 -3.24
C ILE A 139 24.22 15.68 -4.56
N VAL A 140 23.81 14.95 -5.59
CA VAL A 140 24.45 14.96 -6.91
C VAL A 140 23.58 15.70 -7.91
N PHE A 141 24.15 16.66 -8.63
CA PHE A 141 23.52 17.39 -9.74
C PHE A 141 24.61 17.90 -10.74
N ASP A 142 24.36 17.77 -12.02
CA ASP A 142 25.24 18.26 -13.11
C ASP A 142 26.72 17.86 -12.94
N GLY A 143 26.98 16.65 -12.42
CA GLY A 143 28.34 16.17 -12.15
C GLY A 143 29.04 16.85 -10.97
N LYS A 144 28.34 17.72 -10.23
CA LYS A 144 28.79 18.37 -9.00
C LYS A 144 28.25 17.64 -7.76
N LEU A 145 28.96 17.76 -6.67
CA LEU A 145 28.62 17.19 -5.36
C LEU A 145 28.41 18.31 -4.34
N LEU A 146 27.31 18.21 -3.59
CA LEU A 146 27.03 19.07 -2.46
C LEU A 146 26.78 18.20 -1.24
N GLN A 147 27.28 18.60 -0.08
CA GLN A 147 27.09 17.89 1.18
C GLN A 147 26.20 18.67 2.12
N SER A 148 25.33 17.98 2.85
CA SER A 148 24.41 18.55 3.84
C SER A 148 24.29 17.69 5.08
N ALA A 149 24.05 18.32 6.22
CA ALA A 149 23.69 17.61 7.44
C ALA A 149 22.24 17.11 7.40
N ILE A 150 21.31 17.91 6.88
CA ILE A 150 19.88 17.57 6.76
C ILE A 150 19.35 18.02 5.39
N VAL A 151 18.51 17.19 4.77
CA VAL A 151 17.90 17.44 3.47
C VAL A 151 16.37 17.40 3.60
N PHE A 152 15.69 18.42 3.06
CA PHE A 152 14.23 18.50 2.92
C PHE A 152 13.86 18.20 1.46
N ASP A 153 13.30 17.00 1.21
CA ASP A 153 12.98 16.52 -0.13
C ASP A 153 11.48 16.70 -0.45
N SER A 154 11.15 17.69 -1.28
CA SER A 154 9.77 17.97 -1.72
C SER A 154 9.48 17.50 -3.16
N ARG A 155 10.37 16.75 -3.78
CA ARG A 155 10.13 16.17 -5.12
C ARG A 155 8.86 15.35 -5.12
N PRO A 156 8.11 15.26 -6.25
CA PRO A 156 6.91 14.43 -6.33
C PRO A 156 7.17 12.99 -5.90
N PRO A 157 6.24 12.35 -5.19
CA PRO A 157 6.37 10.95 -4.82
C PRO A 157 6.29 10.05 -6.05
N VAL A 158 7.09 8.98 -6.08
CA VAL A 158 7.10 8.01 -7.17
C VAL A 158 6.55 6.68 -6.65
N PHE A 159 5.53 6.16 -7.32
CA PHE A 159 4.92 4.86 -7.01
C PHE A 159 4.85 4.00 -8.27
N THR A 160 5.08 2.68 -8.12
CA THR A 160 4.90 1.73 -9.20
C THR A 160 3.42 1.57 -9.57
N GLN A 161 3.13 1.15 -10.80
CA GLN A 161 1.76 0.98 -11.28
C GLN A 161 0.96 -0.02 -10.42
N GLU A 162 1.61 -1.08 -9.96
CA GLU A 162 0.98 -2.12 -9.12
C GLU A 162 0.49 -1.57 -7.78
N VAL A 163 1.23 -0.65 -7.17
CA VAL A 163 0.89 -0.03 -5.89
C VAL A 163 -0.22 1.02 -6.06
N ARG A 164 -0.33 1.65 -7.24
CA ARG A 164 -1.33 2.69 -7.50
C ARG A 164 -2.77 2.19 -7.54
N ASN A 165 -3.02 0.95 -7.94
CA ASN A 165 -4.29 0.35 -8.39
C ASN A 165 -5.61 0.82 -7.74
N HIS A 166 -5.65 1.11 -6.43
CA HIS A 166 -6.87 1.56 -5.74
C HIS A 166 -6.63 2.72 -4.78
N SER A 167 -5.47 3.37 -4.87
CA SER A 167 -4.99 4.28 -3.85
C SER A 167 -4.35 5.54 -4.41
N TYR A 168 -4.40 5.73 -5.73
CA TYR A 168 -3.76 6.85 -6.41
C TYR A 168 -4.61 7.38 -7.55
N LEU A 169 -4.88 8.67 -7.50
CA LEU A 169 -5.52 9.47 -8.55
C LEU A 169 -4.70 10.73 -8.81
N LEU A 170 -4.99 11.39 -9.88
CA LEU A 170 -4.52 12.73 -10.20
C LEU A 170 -5.70 13.71 -10.13
N GLN A 171 -5.50 14.82 -9.42
CA GLN A 171 -6.30 16.01 -9.59
C GLN A 171 -5.56 16.91 -10.57
N SER A 172 -5.94 16.86 -11.82
CA SER A 172 -5.40 17.72 -12.86
C SER A 172 -6.36 18.88 -13.13
N PHE A 173 -5.81 20.04 -13.37
CA PHE A 173 -6.60 21.22 -13.62
C PHE A 173 -5.97 22.10 -14.71
N PHE A 174 -6.84 22.85 -15.37
CA PHE A 174 -6.49 23.91 -16.29
C PHE A 174 -7.46 25.10 -16.10
N GLY A 175 -6.96 26.30 -16.01
CA GLY A 175 -7.73 27.52 -15.71
C GLY A 175 -7.35 28.70 -16.56
N TYR A 176 -8.34 29.55 -16.78
CA TYR A 176 -8.17 30.87 -17.36
C TYR A 176 -8.38 31.94 -16.30
N HIS A 177 -7.43 32.86 -16.16
CA HIS A 177 -7.67 34.18 -15.60
C HIS A 177 -8.30 35.05 -16.68
N ILE A 178 -9.54 35.46 -16.47
CA ILE A 178 -10.32 36.20 -17.47
C ILE A 178 -10.67 37.59 -16.97
N ARG A 179 -10.84 38.52 -17.95
CA ARG A 179 -11.50 39.79 -17.76
C ARG A 179 -12.78 39.81 -18.60
N ILE A 180 -13.93 40.03 -17.95
CA ILE A 180 -15.23 40.15 -18.60
C ILE A 180 -15.56 41.62 -18.88
N GLN A 181 -16.37 41.87 -19.91
CA GLN A 181 -16.68 43.22 -20.32
C GLN A 181 -17.57 43.96 -19.33
N GLU A 182 -18.60 43.29 -18.84
CA GLU A 182 -19.57 43.89 -17.89
C GLU A 182 -19.23 43.46 -16.45
N PRO A 183 -18.98 44.40 -15.52
CA PRO A 183 -18.74 44.09 -14.12
C PRO A 183 -19.99 43.50 -13.46
N GLN A 184 -19.99 42.18 -13.22
CA GLN A 184 -21.13 41.47 -12.65
C GLN A 184 -20.76 40.47 -11.57
N LEU A 185 -19.46 40.33 -11.26
CA LEU A 185 -18.98 39.35 -10.30
C LEU A 185 -19.14 39.81 -8.85
N ASN A 186 -19.62 38.96 -7.99
CA ASN A 186 -19.57 39.20 -6.54
C ASN A 186 -18.20 38.77 -6.00
N VAL A 187 -17.38 39.72 -5.64
CA VAL A 187 -16.00 39.51 -5.17
C VAL A 187 -15.90 38.83 -3.80
N ASP A 188 -16.97 38.88 -3.01
CA ASP A 188 -17.00 38.23 -1.69
C ASP A 188 -17.43 36.75 -1.76
N THR A 189 -17.84 36.27 -2.94
CA THR A 189 -18.39 34.93 -3.13
C THR A 189 -17.61 34.15 -4.17
N PHE A 190 -17.00 33.04 -3.76
CA PHE A 190 -16.40 32.07 -4.71
C PHE A 190 -17.33 30.90 -4.97
N GLN A 191 -17.16 30.24 -6.12
CA GLN A 191 -17.92 29.07 -6.48
C GLN A 191 -17.04 27.83 -6.33
N MET A 192 -17.46 26.92 -5.41
CA MET A 192 -16.73 25.68 -5.14
C MET A 192 -17.41 24.50 -5.85
N MET A 193 -16.62 23.75 -6.64
CA MET A 193 -17.02 22.49 -7.25
C MET A 193 -18.35 22.56 -8.02
N ASN A 194 -18.43 23.42 -9.03
CA ASN A 194 -19.58 23.47 -9.93
C ASN A 194 -19.56 22.29 -10.91
N PHE A 195 -20.46 21.31 -10.72
CA PHE A 195 -20.59 20.13 -11.60
C PHE A 195 -21.50 20.35 -12.80
N ASP A 196 -21.90 21.59 -13.10
CA ASP A 196 -22.69 21.94 -14.28
C ASP A 196 -21.76 22.08 -15.51
N VAL A 197 -21.07 20.98 -15.80
CA VAL A 197 -20.23 20.75 -16.98
C VAL A 197 -20.39 19.30 -17.42
N ASP A 198 -20.10 19.00 -18.69
CA ASP A 198 -20.07 17.62 -19.16
C ASP A 198 -19.09 16.81 -18.31
N GLN A 199 -19.50 15.64 -17.86
CA GLN A 199 -18.68 14.75 -17.02
C GLN A 199 -17.80 13.81 -17.84
N SER A 200 -18.13 13.52 -19.09
CA SER A 200 -17.37 12.65 -20.01
C SER A 200 -16.88 11.36 -19.36
N GLY A 201 -17.70 10.76 -18.48
CA GLY A 201 -17.35 9.55 -17.74
C GLY A 201 -16.39 9.73 -16.56
N HIS A 202 -15.99 10.97 -16.23
CA HIS A 202 -15.09 11.32 -15.12
C HIS A 202 -15.83 12.05 -13.99
N THR A 203 -15.11 12.42 -12.95
CA THR A 203 -15.53 13.43 -11.99
C THR A 203 -14.80 14.72 -12.30
N GLN A 204 -15.51 15.69 -12.85
CA GLN A 204 -14.95 17.01 -13.17
C GLN A 204 -15.90 18.14 -12.85
N PHE A 205 -15.33 19.30 -12.52
CA PHE A 205 -16.07 20.44 -12.03
C PHE A 205 -15.29 21.73 -12.30
N VAL A 206 -15.97 22.86 -12.18
CA VAL A 206 -15.37 24.19 -12.34
C VAL A 206 -15.33 24.91 -11.01
N TYR A 207 -14.19 25.57 -10.72
CA TYR A 207 -14.05 26.61 -9.72
C TYR A 207 -14.18 27.98 -10.38
N ASN A 208 -14.83 28.94 -9.67
CA ASN A 208 -14.78 30.37 -10.04
C ASN A 208 -14.31 31.17 -8.84
N LEU A 209 -13.22 31.89 -9.00
CA LEU A 209 -12.60 32.74 -7.98
C LEU A 209 -12.56 34.20 -8.48
N PRO A 210 -13.61 35.04 -8.22
CA PRO A 210 -13.63 36.46 -8.58
C PRO A 210 -12.57 37.24 -7.78
N TYR A 211 -11.70 37.96 -8.45
CA TYR A 211 -10.73 38.87 -7.84
C TYR A 211 -11.15 40.35 -7.90
N ALA A 212 -11.94 40.69 -8.91
CA ALA A 212 -12.52 42.03 -9.12
C ALA A 212 -13.93 41.87 -9.72
N PRO A 213 -14.76 42.92 -9.75
CA PRO A 213 -16.10 42.83 -10.34
C PRO A 213 -16.10 42.36 -11.81
N ASN A 214 -14.97 42.45 -12.50
CA ASN A 214 -14.79 42.02 -13.88
C ASN A 214 -13.61 41.05 -14.10
N GLU A 215 -12.95 40.55 -13.04
CA GLU A 215 -11.84 39.61 -13.18
C GLU A 215 -12.10 38.36 -12.35
N CYS A 216 -11.86 37.18 -12.97
CA CYS A 216 -12.11 35.88 -12.34
C CYS A 216 -11.10 34.81 -12.81
N LEU A 217 -10.67 33.97 -11.91
CA LEU A 217 -10.10 32.64 -12.29
C LEU A 217 -11.27 31.69 -12.51
N VAL A 218 -11.32 31.06 -13.69
CA VAL A 218 -12.24 29.96 -14.01
C VAL A 218 -11.42 28.71 -14.31
N GLU A 219 -11.49 27.72 -13.44
CA GLU A 219 -10.64 26.52 -13.49
C GLU A 219 -11.48 25.26 -13.67
N LEU A 220 -11.20 24.46 -14.69
CA LEU A 220 -11.72 23.11 -14.85
C LEU A 220 -10.79 22.13 -14.15
N THR A 221 -11.30 21.44 -13.14
CA THR A 221 -10.59 20.42 -12.38
C THR A 221 -11.19 19.05 -12.65
N ARG A 222 -10.33 18.02 -12.81
CA ARG A 222 -10.71 16.65 -13.09
C ARG A 222 -10.00 15.69 -12.15
N PHE A 223 -10.75 14.73 -11.61
CA PHE A 223 -10.21 13.57 -10.92
C PHE A 223 -10.11 12.40 -11.89
N GLY A 224 -8.91 11.87 -12.09
CA GLY A 224 -8.67 10.81 -13.06
C GLY A 224 -7.38 10.04 -12.80
N VAL A 225 -7.23 8.87 -13.46
CA VAL A 225 -5.98 8.11 -13.45
C VAL A 225 -4.92 8.76 -14.36
N ASP A 226 -5.38 9.53 -15.34
CA ASP A 226 -4.58 10.29 -16.29
C ASP A 226 -4.87 11.80 -16.15
N THR A 227 -3.96 12.64 -16.60
CA THR A 227 -4.13 14.09 -16.64
C THR A 227 -5.19 14.50 -17.65
N ILE A 228 -5.83 15.65 -17.40
CA ILE A 228 -6.78 16.25 -18.33
C ILE A 228 -6.04 16.65 -19.62
N ASN A 229 -6.69 16.41 -20.77
CA ASN A 229 -6.19 16.95 -22.03
C ASN A 229 -6.47 18.45 -22.08
N ILE A 230 -5.44 19.26 -22.35
CA ILE A 230 -5.51 20.74 -22.31
C ILE A 230 -6.44 21.29 -23.38
N ASP A 231 -6.43 20.78 -24.63
CA ASP A 231 -7.30 21.26 -25.70
C ASP A 231 -8.77 20.95 -25.37
N TYR A 232 -9.05 19.82 -24.76
CA TYR A 232 -10.38 19.49 -24.24
C TYR A 232 -10.79 20.48 -23.12
N ALA A 233 -9.89 20.77 -22.17
CA ALA A 233 -10.16 21.67 -21.08
C ALA A 233 -10.45 23.12 -21.61
N LYS A 234 -9.65 23.59 -22.56
CA LYS A 234 -9.84 24.89 -23.23
C LYS A 234 -11.23 25.00 -23.88
N LYS A 235 -11.65 23.95 -24.60
CA LYS A 235 -12.97 23.90 -25.22
C LYS A 235 -14.12 24.00 -24.22
N ILE A 236 -14.05 23.21 -23.14
CA ILE A 236 -15.08 23.21 -22.10
C ILE A 236 -15.13 24.54 -21.37
N LEU A 237 -13.97 25.12 -21.05
CA LEU A 237 -13.91 26.42 -20.39
C LEU A 237 -14.44 27.55 -21.28
N ASP A 238 -14.07 27.60 -22.56
CA ASP A 238 -14.55 28.61 -23.48
C ASP A 238 -16.09 28.58 -23.59
N GLU A 239 -16.68 27.39 -23.77
CA GLU A 239 -18.13 27.21 -23.79
C GLU A 239 -18.80 27.68 -22.49
N LYS A 240 -18.24 27.26 -21.33
CA LYS A 240 -18.76 27.58 -20.01
C LYS A 240 -18.69 29.11 -19.73
N ILE A 241 -17.54 29.72 -20.02
CA ILE A 241 -17.30 31.14 -19.76
C ILE A 241 -18.21 32.00 -20.65
N ARG A 242 -18.29 31.69 -21.97
CA ARG A 242 -19.19 32.40 -22.87
C ARG A 242 -20.65 32.32 -22.48
N THR A 243 -21.07 31.11 -22.04
CA THR A 243 -22.45 30.91 -21.61
C THR A 243 -22.77 31.64 -20.31
N GLN A 244 -21.80 31.74 -19.39
CA GLN A 244 -22.01 32.31 -18.06
C GLN A 244 -21.77 33.81 -17.99
N PHE A 245 -20.76 34.33 -18.72
CA PHE A 245 -20.25 35.70 -18.60
C PHE A 245 -20.26 36.49 -19.93
N GLY A 246 -20.52 35.86 -21.07
CA GLY A 246 -20.48 36.48 -22.37
C GLY A 246 -19.08 36.64 -22.94
N ALA A 247 -18.78 37.79 -23.51
CA ALA A 247 -17.46 38.09 -24.09
C ALA A 247 -16.42 38.31 -22.99
N TYR A 248 -15.24 37.77 -23.20
CA TYR A 248 -14.13 37.85 -22.23
C TYR A 248 -12.77 37.89 -22.92
N GLU A 249 -11.77 38.37 -22.19
CA GLU A 249 -10.34 38.37 -22.53
C GLU A 249 -9.60 37.40 -21.59
N ILE A 250 -8.66 36.62 -22.11
CA ILE A 250 -7.77 35.77 -21.30
C ILE A 250 -6.57 36.60 -20.88
N ILE A 251 -6.41 36.81 -19.57
CA ILE A 251 -5.28 37.54 -18.98
C ILE A 251 -4.09 36.59 -18.79
N ALA A 252 -4.36 35.35 -18.28
CA ALA A 252 -3.34 34.36 -18.02
C ALA A 252 -3.95 32.93 -18.02
N GLU A 253 -3.09 31.94 -18.16
CA GLU A 253 -3.44 30.51 -18.04
C GLU A 253 -2.72 29.93 -16.81
N GLU A 254 -3.38 29.02 -16.12
CA GLU A 254 -2.71 28.17 -15.10
C GLU A 254 -3.04 26.72 -15.33
N GLU A 255 -2.07 25.83 -15.04
CA GLU A 255 -2.26 24.40 -15.12
C GLU A 255 -1.50 23.68 -14.01
N GLY A 256 -1.99 22.52 -13.63
CA GLY A 256 -1.30 21.73 -12.63
C GLY A 256 -1.87 20.35 -12.45
N CYS A 257 -1.10 19.57 -11.66
CA CYS A 257 -1.47 18.21 -11.33
C CYS A 257 -1.06 17.90 -9.88
N ILE A 258 -2.02 17.49 -9.07
CA ILE A 258 -1.83 17.15 -7.68
C ILE A 258 -2.03 15.65 -7.51
N PRO A 259 -1.04 14.90 -6.95
CA PRO A 259 -1.23 13.50 -6.63
C PRO A 259 -2.18 13.35 -5.44
N MET A 260 -3.30 12.67 -5.67
CA MET A 260 -4.30 12.31 -4.67
C MET A 260 -4.05 10.87 -4.24
N THR A 261 -3.49 10.66 -3.06
CA THR A 261 -3.11 9.32 -2.62
C THR A 261 -3.07 9.17 -1.11
N VAL A 262 -3.44 7.98 -0.64
CA VAL A 262 -3.20 7.54 0.74
C VAL A 262 -1.90 6.74 0.87
N LEU A 263 -1.20 6.50 -0.25
CA LEU A 263 0.09 5.84 -0.24
C LEU A 263 1.14 6.73 0.40
N LYS A 264 1.97 6.14 1.24
CA LYS A 264 3.10 6.84 1.84
C LYS A 264 4.35 6.54 1.01
N GLN A 265 5.08 7.58 0.61
CA GLN A 265 6.43 7.39 0.13
C GLN A 265 7.22 6.74 1.28
N PRO A 266 7.96 5.64 1.03
CA PRO A 266 8.82 5.09 2.06
C PRO A 266 9.71 6.19 2.64
N ALA A 267 9.78 6.27 3.96
CA ALA A 267 10.73 7.15 4.61
C ALA A 267 12.14 6.72 4.19
N SER A 268 13.03 7.68 4.02
CA SER A 268 14.44 7.36 3.86
C SER A 268 14.90 6.51 5.05
N ARG A 269 15.78 5.54 4.83
CA ARG A 269 16.45 4.82 5.93
C ARG A 269 17.26 5.78 6.81
N ASP A 270 17.68 6.88 6.22
CA ASP A 270 18.38 7.94 6.91
C ASP A 270 17.40 9.03 7.37
N LYS A 271 17.32 9.26 8.69
CA LYS A 271 16.42 10.24 9.29
C LYS A 271 16.77 11.70 8.96
N ARG A 272 17.96 11.94 8.43
CA ARG A 272 18.41 13.26 7.96
C ARG A 272 17.79 13.68 6.64
N ILE A 273 17.15 12.74 5.91
CA ILE A 273 16.39 13.03 4.69
C ILE A 273 14.91 13.09 5.07
N ILE A 274 14.36 14.29 5.08
CA ILE A 274 12.99 14.58 5.52
C ILE A 274 12.11 14.76 4.29
N ASN A 275 11.13 13.89 4.11
CA ASN A 275 10.12 14.04 3.05
C ASN A 275 9.24 15.26 3.32
N MET A 276 8.90 16.03 2.27
CA MET A 276 8.10 17.24 2.33
C MET A 276 6.90 17.19 1.37
N GLY A 277 5.91 18.03 1.59
CA GLY A 277 4.77 18.21 0.69
C GLY A 277 3.98 16.93 0.41
N ALA A 278 3.74 16.64 -0.86
CA ALA A 278 3.05 15.44 -1.31
C ALA A 278 3.80 14.15 -0.90
N ARG A 279 5.12 14.17 -0.89
CA ARG A 279 5.98 13.06 -0.45
C ARG A 279 5.80 12.73 1.03
N ALA A 280 5.48 13.74 1.86
CA ALA A 280 5.17 13.58 3.29
C ALA A 280 3.68 13.38 3.59
N ASN A 281 2.82 13.18 2.59
CA ASN A 281 1.37 13.09 2.75
C ASN A 281 0.75 14.34 3.43
N LEU A 282 1.29 15.53 3.15
CA LEU A 282 0.74 16.79 3.66
C LEU A 282 -0.41 17.32 2.80
N ILE A 283 -0.80 16.62 1.75
CA ILE A 283 -1.94 16.94 0.90
C ILE A 283 -3.11 16.01 1.30
N LYS A 284 -4.32 16.57 1.39
CA LYS A 284 -5.54 15.78 1.63
C LYS A 284 -5.82 14.89 0.42
N PRO A 285 -5.84 13.54 0.57
CA PRO A 285 -5.92 12.61 -0.56
C PRO A 285 -7.16 12.75 -1.44
N THR A 286 -8.24 13.36 -0.95
CA THR A 286 -9.54 13.41 -1.62
C THR A 286 -9.92 14.79 -2.14
N THR A 287 -9.14 15.83 -1.83
CA THR A 287 -9.46 17.21 -2.20
C THR A 287 -8.27 17.99 -2.75
N GLY A 288 -7.04 17.50 -2.59
CA GLY A 288 -5.84 18.22 -3.00
C GLY A 288 -5.41 19.36 -2.07
N TYR A 289 -6.22 19.73 -1.06
CA TYR A 289 -5.83 20.79 -0.13
C TYR A 289 -4.65 20.34 0.74
N GLY A 290 -3.64 21.18 0.87
CA GLY A 290 -2.43 20.86 1.64
C GLY A 290 -1.74 22.06 2.27
N PHE A 291 -1.98 23.28 1.77
CA PHE A 291 -1.23 24.49 2.14
C PHE A 291 -1.23 24.74 3.66
N LYS A 292 -2.39 24.68 4.31
CA LYS A 292 -2.54 24.85 5.76
C LYS A 292 -1.83 23.75 6.55
N LYS A 293 -1.85 22.50 6.06
CA LYS A 293 -1.16 21.39 6.70
C LYS A 293 0.36 21.48 6.53
N MET A 294 0.83 21.97 5.38
CA MET A 294 2.24 22.26 5.14
C MET A 294 2.76 23.39 6.06
N TYR A 295 1.95 24.44 6.24
CA TYR A 295 2.26 25.51 7.19
C TYR A 295 2.37 24.97 8.63
N ALA A 296 1.38 24.19 9.08
CA ALA A 296 1.41 23.59 10.42
C ALA A 296 2.59 22.64 10.62
N PHE A 297 2.99 21.90 9.57
CA PHE A 297 4.17 21.05 9.61
C PHE A 297 5.45 21.85 9.74
N ALA A 298 5.59 22.94 9.01
CA ALA A 298 6.74 23.85 9.12
C ALA A 298 6.85 24.48 10.51
N SER A 299 5.73 24.99 11.03
CA SER A 299 5.69 25.60 12.36
C SER A 299 6.01 24.63 13.51
N ALA A 300 5.76 23.32 13.30
CA ALA A 300 6.05 22.27 14.28
C ALA A 300 7.47 21.67 14.17
N PHE A 301 8.36 22.24 13.37
CA PHE A 301 9.68 21.64 13.08
C PHE A 301 10.51 21.34 14.34
N GLU A 302 10.56 22.25 15.30
CA GLU A 302 11.28 22.04 16.56
C GLU A 302 10.55 21.16 17.57
N ASN A 303 9.24 21.01 17.42
CA ASN A 303 8.41 20.15 18.24
C ASN A 303 7.60 19.19 17.39
N PRO A 304 8.20 18.09 16.91
CA PRO A 304 7.53 17.12 16.04
C PRO A 304 6.26 16.51 16.64
N ALA A 305 6.09 16.55 17.97
CA ALA A 305 4.86 16.11 18.62
C ALA A 305 3.62 16.97 18.25
N GLN A 306 3.85 18.22 17.80
CA GLN A 306 2.80 19.13 17.33
C GLN A 306 2.56 19.04 15.83
N ALA A 307 3.35 18.24 15.10
CA ALA A 307 3.16 18.05 13.67
C ALA A 307 1.75 17.50 13.37
N PRO A 308 1.10 17.95 12.29
CA PRO A 308 -0.25 17.52 11.94
C PRO A 308 -0.27 16.05 11.55
N LEU A 309 -0.84 15.20 12.39
CA LEU A 309 -1.02 13.78 12.14
C LEU A 309 -2.45 13.51 11.63
N THR A 310 -2.56 12.87 10.48
CA THR A 310 -3.85 12.39 9.98
C THR A 310 -4.30 11.18 10.82
N LYS A 311 -5.47 11.28 11.45
CA LYS A 311 -6.05 10.16 12.21
C LYS A 311 -6.41 9.01 11.27
N ALA A 312 -6.22 7.77 11.72
CA ALA A 312 -6.43 6.56 10.90
C ALA A 312 -7.84 6.47 10.26
N ARG A 313 -8.88 6.99 10.95
CA ARG A 313 -10.24 6.99 10.41
C ARG A 313 -10.40 7.90 9.19
N PHE A 314 -9.74 9.07 9.14
CA PHE A 314 -9.79 9.94 7.96
C PHE A 314 -9.02 9.35 6.79
N LEU A 315 -7.89 8.69 7.03
CA LEU A 315 -7.19 7.93 5.97
C LEU A 315 -8.08 6.81 5.40
N PHE A 316 -8.86 6.14 6.24
CA PHE A 316 -9.82 5.15 5.79
C PHE A 316 -10.92 5.78 4.93
N TYR A 317 -11.52 6.91 5.35
CA TYR A 317 -12.55 7.62 4.57
C TYR A 317 -12.00 8.10 3.23
N ASP A 318 -10.80 8.68 3.23
CA ASP A 318 -10.11 9.11 2.02
C ASP A 318 -9.89 7.94 1.06
N HIS A 319 -9.46 6.78 1.58
CA HIS A 319 -9.25 5.60 0.76
C HIS A 319 -10.55 5.09 0.12
N LEU A 320 -11.65 5.06 0.87
CA LEU A 320 -12.95 4.67 0.32
C LEU A 320 -13.38 5.58 -0.84
N LEU A 321 -13.23 6.90 -0.67
CA LEU A 321 -13.59 7.83 -1.73
C LEU A 321 -12.67 7.70 -2.95
N LEU A 322 -11.36 7.49 -2.75
CA LEU A 322 -10.43 7.20 -3.86
C LEU A 322 -10.83 5.94 -4.63
N ILE A 323 -11.17 4.84 -3.95
CA ILE A 323 -11.68 3.62 -4.59
C ILE A 323 -12.91 3.94 -5.46
N ILE A 324 -13.85 4.73 -4.94
CA ILE A 324 -15.07 5.10 -5.68
C ILE A 324 -14.72 5.91 -6.92
N LEU A 325 -13.89 6.93 -6.78
CA LEU A 325 -13.48 7.81 -7.87
C LEU A 325 -12.66 7.09 -8.95
N ILE A 326 -11.89 6.04 -8.57
CA ILE A 326 -11.15 5.20 -9.52
C ILE A 326 -12.08 4.21 -10.24
N LYS A 327 -12.95 3.52 -9.49
CA LYS A 327 -13.75 2.41 -10.04
C LYS A 327 -15.05 2.88 -10.69
N TRP A 328 -15.63 3.96 -10.20
CA TRP A 328 -16.90 4.51 -10.63
C TRP A 328 -16.85 6.05 -10.69
N PRO A 329 -15.98 6.63 -11.55
CA PRO A 329 -15.74 8.08 -11.59
C PRO A 329 -17.04 8.89 -11.86
N GLN A 330 -18.00 8.33 -12.57
CA GLN A 330 -19.30 8.95 -12.82
C GLN A 330 -20.14 9.18 -11.55
N LEU A 331 -19.80 8.54 -10.42
CA LEU A 331 -20.51 8.73 -9.15
C LEU A 331 -20.03 9.96 -8.37
N GLY A 332 -18.86 10.52 -8.69
CA GLY A 332 -18.30 11.65 -7.96
C GLY A 332 -19.23 12.86 -7.93
N LYS A 333 -19.80 13.28 -9.09
CA LYS A 333 -20.80 14.36 -9.16
C LYS A 333 -21.95 14.12 -8.16
N LYS A 334 -22.53 12.92 -8.11
CA LYS A 334 -23.64 12.59 -7.21
C LYS A 334 -23.23 12.66 -5.74
N ILE A 335 -22.04 12.15 -5.41
CA ILE A 335 -21.53 12.14 -4.03
C ILE A 335 -21.24 13.54 -3.53
N PHE A 336 -20.48 14.33 -4.27
CA PHE A 336 -20.14 15.69 -3.87
C PHE A 336 -21.36 16.61 -3.85
N THR A 337 -22.28 16.47 -4.82
CA THR A 337 -23.54 17.20 -4.79
C THR A 337 -24.33 16.90 -3.54
N ALA A 338 -24.50 15.63 -3.17
CA ALA A 338 -25.18 15.24 -1.95
C ALA A 338 -24.46 15.75 -0.69
N LEU A 339 -23.12 15.75 -0.66
CA LEU A 339 -22.32 16.29 0.43
C LEU A 339 -22.65 17.77 0.69
N PHE A 340 -22.59 18.60 -0.35
CA PHE A 340 -22.84 20.03 -0.22
C PHE A 340 -24.31 20.42 -0.04
N GLN A 341 -25.24 19.61 -0.56
CA GLN A 341 -26.68 19.85 -0.40
C GLN A 341 -27.16 19.60 1.03
N ASN A 342 -26.69 18.52 1.65
CA ASN A 342 -27.24 18.01 2.89
C ASN A 342 -26.44 18.41 4.13
N ASN A 343 -25.34 19.15 3.97
CA ASN A 343 -24.49 19.56 5.08
C ASN A 343 -24.20 21.07 5.05
N THR A 344 -23.96 21.64 6.22
CA THR A 344 -23.44 23.00 6.31
C THR A 344 -21.98 23.05 5.89
N ILE A 345 -21.54 24.18 5.36
CA ILE A 345 -20.14 24.31 4.92
C ILE A 345 -19.17 24.22 6.08
N GLN A 346 -19.53 24.69 7.27
CA GLN A 346 -18.73 24.60 8.49
C GLN A 346 -18.49 23.12 8.87
N ARG A 347 -19.51 22.27 8.75
CA ARG A 347 -19.38 20.81 9.00
C ARG A 347 -18.42 20.19 7.98
N ILE A 348 -18.54 20.58 6.70
CA ILE A 348 -17.68 20.10 5.62
C ILE A 348 -16.23 20.54 5.86
N PHE A 349 -15.98 21.81 6.15
CA PHE A 349 -14.63 22.33 6.43
C PHE A 349 -14.00 21.65 7.67
N SER A 350 -14.78 21.45 8.76
CA SER A 350 -14.30 20.73 9.93
C SER A 350 -13.94 19.28 9.61
N PHE A 351 -14.71 18.62 8.74
CA PHE A 351 -14.43 17.26 8.27
C PHE A 351 -13.16 17.21 7.39
N LEU A 352 -13.02 18.15 6.47
CA LEU A 352 -11.83 18.22 5.60
C LEU A 352 -10.55 18.60 6.36
N ASP A 353 -10.67 19.41 7.41
CA ASP A 353 -9.59 19.74 8.36
C ASP A 353 -9.28 18.59 9.35
N GLU A 354 -9.98 17.45 9.29
CA GLU A 354 -9.82 16.30 10.20
C GLU A 354 -10.09 16.63 11.68
N LYS A 355 -10.92 17.67 11.92
CA LYS A 355 -11.29 18.16 13.25
C LYS A 355 -12.68 17.72 13.69
N SER A 356 -13.52 17.15 12.80
CA SER A 356 -14.86 16.69 13.13
C SER A 356 -14.89 15.58 14.17
N GLY A 357 -15.95 15.54 14.96
CA GLY A 357 -16.25 14.42 15.84
C GLY A 357 -17.02 13.31 15.12
N ILE A 358 -17.05 12.10 15.70
CA ILE A 358 -17.71 10.92 15.11
C ILE A 358 -19.19 11.18 14.80
N SER A 359 -19.91 11.90 15.68
CA SER A 359 -21.33 12.22 15.45
C SER A 359 -21.55 13.07 14.19
N GLU A 360 -20.67 14.04 13.91
CA GLU A 360 -20.75 14.84 12.70
C GLU A 360 -20.35 14.04 11.45
N GLU A 361 -19.36 13.15 11.58
CA GLU A 361 -18.95 12.23 10.52
C GLU A 361 -20.11 11.27 10.14
N VAL A 362 -20.82 10.73 11.11
CA VAL A 362 -22.02 9.89 10.88
C VAL A 362 -23.10 10.67 10.13
N LYS A 363 -23.39 11.93 10.50
CA LYS A 363 -24.35 12.78 9.78
C LYS A 363 -23.93 13.00 8.31
N ILE A 364 -22.63 13.22 8.07
CA ILE A 364 -22.10 13.34 6.70
C ILE A 364 -22.36 12.04 5.94
N PHE A 365 -21.92 10.88 6.46
CA PHE A 365 -22.06 9.61 5.75
C PHE A 365 -23.52 9.19 5.55
N ALA A 366 -24.41 9.47 6.51
CA ALA A 366 -25.84 9.22 6.36
C ALA A 366 -26.50 10.07 5.26
N SER A 367 -25.88 11.19 4.90
CA SER A 367 -26.36 12.09 3.83
C SER A 367 -25.88 11.69 2.43
N LEU A 368 -24.95 10.73 2.32
CA LEU A 368 -24.34 10.31 1.07
C LEU A 368 -24.99 9.04 0.51
N PRO A 369 -24.85 8.74 -0.80
CA PRO A 369 -25.26 7.47 -1.37
C PRO A 369 -24.48 6.30 -0.73
N ILE A 370 -25.11 5.50 0.12
CA ILE A 370 -24.44 4.48 0.95
C ILE A 370 -23.86 3.31 0.13
N VAL A 371 -24.57 2.88 -0.93
CA VAL A 371 -24.19 1.68 -1.71
C VAL A 371 -22.79 1.73 -2.30
N PRO A 372 -22.33 2.83 -2.94
CA PRO A 372 -20.95 2.97 -3.40
C PRO A 372 -19.93 2.81 -2.27
N PHE A 373 -20.20 3.37 -1.09
CA PHE A 373 -19.30 3.26 0.06
C PHE A 373 -19.24 1.83 0.62
N LEU A 374 -20.36 1.11 0.67
CA LEU A 374 -20.35 -0.32 1.07
C LEU A 374 -19.55 -1.16 0.07
N LYS A 375 -19.70 -0.92 -1.24
CA LYS A 375 -18.89 -1.59 -2.27
C LYS A 375 -17.40 -1.23 -2.12
N ALA A 376 -17.07 0.03 -1.86
CA ALA A 376 -15.70 0.47 -1.62
C ALA A 376 -15.12 -0.14 -0.34
N CYS A 377 -15.90 -0.26 0.74
CA CYS A 377 -15.50 -1.01 1.93
C CYS A 377 -15.15 -2.46 1.61
N LEU A 378 -15.98 -3.15 0.83
CA LEU A 378 -15.70 -4.52 0.42
C LEU A 378 -14.38 -4.60 -0.37
N ILE A 379 -14.17 -3.72 -1.35
CA ILE A 379 -12.91 -3.65 -2.11
C ILE A 379 -11.73 -3.32 -1.19
N TYR A 380 -11.88 -2.34 -0.29
CA TYR A 380 -10.86 -1.98 0.69
C TYR A 380 -10.45 -3.19 1.53
N TRP A 381 -11.39 -3.88 2.13
CA TRP A 381 -11.10 -5.06 2.94
C TRP A 381 -10.50 -6.19 2.10
N THR A 382 -11.07 -6.47 0.91
CA THR A 382 -10.58 -7.56 0.05
C THR A 382 -9.21 -7.28 -0.57
N SER A 383 -8.85 -6.01 -0.81
CA SER A 383 -7.51 -5.65 -1.31
C SER A 383 -6.41 -5.79 -0.25
N TYR A 384 -6.78 -5.72 1.03
CA TYR A 384 -5.84 -5.90 2.14
C TYR A 384 -5.80 -7.32 2.68
N ILE A 385 -6.77 -8.17 2.31
CA ILE A 385 -6.77 -9.58 2.68
C ILE A 385 -6.09 -10.35 1.55
N LYS A 386 -5.11 -11.14 1.89
CA LYS A 386 -4.43 -11.99 0.92
C LYS A 386 -5.43 -12.95 0.27
N LYS A 387 -5.30 -13.14 -1.04
CA LYS A 387 -6.23 -13.97 -1.81
C LYS A 387 -6.39 -15.38 -1.24
N GLY A 388 -5.29 -15.94 -0.72
CA GLY A 388 -5.29 -17.26 -0.09
C GLY A 388 -6.19 -17.32 1.15
N TYR A 389 -6.09 -16.35 2.06
CA TYR A 389 -6.94 -16.33 3.26
C TYR A 389 -8.42 -16.15 2.93
N LEU A 390 -8.75 -15.25 1.98
CA LEU A 390 -10.14 -15.08 1.51
C LEU A 390 -10.69 -16.35 0.89
N PHE A 391 -9.92 -17.01 0.06
CA PHE A 391 -10.29 -18.27 -0.56
C PHE A 391 -10.54 -19.34 0.51
N THR A 392 -9.62 -19.48 1.48
CA THR A 392 -9.73 -20.46 2.58
C THR A 392 -10.98 -20.22 3.43
N ILE A 393 -11.22 -18.97 3.86
CA ILE A 393 -12.42 -18.62 4.66
C ILE A 393 -13.69 -18.85 3.83
N GLY A 394 -13.69 -18.49 2.54
CA GLY A 394 -14.80 -18.76 1.64
C GLY A 394 -15.15 -20.26 1.55
N CYS A 395 -14.14 -21.11 1.38
CA CYS A 395 -14.31 -22.56 1.38
C CYS A 395 -14.82 -23.08 2.73
N MET A 396 -14.31 -22.56 3.87
CA MET A 396 -14.81 -22.92 5.20
C MET A 396 -16.27 -22.54 5.40
N LEU A 397 -16.66 -21.34 4.97
CA LEU A 397 -18.07 -20.90 5.04
C LEU A 397 -18.98 -21.81 4.22
N VAL A 398 -18.59 -22.16 2.98
CA VAL A 398 -19.33 -23.12 2.15
C VAL A 398 -19.45 -24.48 2.85
N TYR A 399 -18.33 -24.97 3.43
CA TYR A 399 -18.35 -26.22 4.19
C TYR A 399 -19.34 -26.17 5.36
N PHE A 400 -19.31 -25.10 6.17
CA PHE A 400 -20.23 -24.98 7.31
C PHE A 400 -21.69 -24.84 6.89
N LEU A 401 -21.98 -24.11 5.83
CA LEU A 401 -23.34 -24.02 5.28
C LEU A 401 -23.84 -25.42 4.85
N LEU A 402 -23.00 -26.19 4.15
CA LEU A 402 -23.34 -27.55 3.77
C LEU A 402 -23.46 -28.47 4.99
N HIS A 403 -22.62 -28.27 6.03
CA HIS A 403 -22.64 -29.05 7.27
C HIS A 403 -23.94 -28.86 8.06
N LEU A 404 -24.52 -27.65 8.03
CA LEU A 404 -25.83 -27.37 8.60
C LEU A 404 -26.96 -28.18 7.92
N VAL A 405 -26.80 -28.49 6.62
CA VAL A 405 -27.78 -29.27 5.86
C VAL A 405 -27.52 -30.77 6.03
N SER A 406 -26.27 -31.18 5.85
CA SER A 406 -25.84 -32.58 6.01
C SER A 406 -24.34 -32.68 6.25
N PRO A 407 -23.88 -33.18 7.42
CA PRO A 407 -22.47 -33.42 7.68
C PRO A 407 -21.78 -34.33 6.65
N THR A 408 -22.51 -35.35 6.17
CA THR A 408 -22.00 -36.29 5.17
C THR A 408 -21.74 -35.60 3.83
N MET A 409 -22.71 -34.79 3.36
CA MET A 409 -22.55 -33.99 2.13
C MET A 409 -21.40 -32.99 2.25
N ALA A 410 -21.27 -32.31 3.39
CA ALA A 410 -20.18 -31.37 3.63
C ALA A 410 -18.81 -32.05 3.54
N ASN A 411 -18.64 -33.21 4.15
CA ASN A 411 -17.41 -33.98 4.11
C ASN A 411 -17.10 -34.47 2.68
N GLN A 412 -18.07 -35.03 1.98
CA GLN A 412 -17.88 -35.48 0.58
C GLN A 412 -17.46 -34.33 -0.33
N PHE A 413 -18.19 -33.22 -0.27
CA PHE A 413 -17.87 -32.03 -1.05
C PHE A 413 -16.51 -31.46 -0.67
N GLY A 414 -16.20 -31.42 0.63
CA GLY A 414 -14.90 -30.97 1.14
C GLY A 414 -13.73 -31.81 0.61
N TYR A 415 -13.85 -33.15 0.65
CA TYR A 415 -12.80 -34.05 0.13
C TYR A 415 -12.63 -33.95 -1.40
N VAL A 416 -13.72 -33.85 -2.16
CA VAL A 416 -13.65 -33.60 -3.62
C VAL A 416 -12.96 -32.26 -3.89
N GLY A 417 -13.34 -31.22 -3.15
CA GLY A 417 -12.69 -29.90 -3.25
C GLY A 417 -11.21 -29.93 -2.87
N LEU A 418 -10.84 -30.69 -1.82
CA LEU A 418 -9.44 -30.88 -1.42
C LEU A 418 -8.63 -31.56 -2.53
N ILE A 419 -9.12 -32.66 -3.08
CA ILE A 419 -8.44 -33.37 -4.18
C ILE A 419 -8.28 -32.44 -5.40
N ALA A 420 -9.36 -31.76 -5.80
CA ALA A 420 -9.30 -30.81 -6.89
C ALA A 420 -8.28 -29.67 -6.60
N GLY A 421 -8.28 -29.12 -5.38
CA GLY A 421 -7.34 -28.09 -4.96
C GLY A 421 -5.88 -28.56 -4.94
N LEU A 422 -5.63 -29.79 -4.47
CA LEU A 422 -4.29 -30.40 -4.49
C LEU A 422 -3.78 -30.55 -5.94
N LEU A 423 -4.64 -30.98 -6.87
CA LEU A 423 -4.27 -31.17 -8.27
C LEU A 423 -4.12 -29.87 -9.06
N THR A 424 -4.84 -28.82 -8.67
CA THR A 424 -4.86 -27.54 -9.43
C THR A 424 -3.94 -26.47 -8.86
N VAL A 425 -3.67 -26.47 -7.55
CA VAL A 425 -2.86 -25.46 -6.86
C VAL A 425 -1.80 -26.09 -5.96
N GLY A 426 -2.17 -27.11 -5.18
CA GLY A 426 -1.30 -27.70 -4.16
C GLY A 426 -0.04 -28.36 -4.72
N LEU A 427 -0.15 -29.27 -5.68
CA LEU A 427 1.00 -29.86 -6.36
C LEU A 427 1.63 -28.90 -7.38
N PRO A 428 0.83 -28.14 -8.18
CA PRO A 428 1.39 -27.23 -9.18
C PRO A 428 2.33 -26.18 -8.63
N HIS A 429 2.14 -25.64 -7.40
CA HIS A 429 3.01 -24.61 -6.89
C HIS A 429 4.46 -25.09 -6.67
N GLY A 430 4.67 -26.37 -6.32
CA GLY A 430 6.00 -26.99 -6.26
C GLY A 430 6.51 -27.46 -7.64
N ALA A 431 5.60 -27.78 -8.56
CA ALA A 431 5.96 -28.26 -9.89
C ALA A 431 6.62 -27.21 -10.78
N VAL A 432 6.57 -25.92 -10.42
CA VAL A 432 7.21 -24.82 -11.16
C VAL A 432 8.62 -24.48 -10.67
N ASP A 433 9.18 -25.21 -9.72
CA ASP A 433 10.51 -25.02 -9.15
C ASP A 433 11.61 -24.96 -10.20
N HIS A 434 11.46 -25.71 -11.30
CA HIS A 434 12.39 -25.71 -12.40
C HIS A 434 12.57 -24.31 -13.04
N LEU A 435 11.51 -23.49 -13.05
CA LEU A 435 11.57 -22.13 -13.58
C LEU A 435 12.42 -21.17 -12.74
N LEU A 436 12.66 -21.52 -11.47
CA LEU A 436 13.44 -20.72 -10.55
C LEU A 436 14.96 -20.96 -10.70
N VAL A 437 15.36 -22.11 -11.24
CA VAL A 437 16.74 -22.61 -11.23
C VAL A 437 17.33 -22.86 -12.62
N VAL A 438 16.51 -23.29 -13.60
CA VAL A 438 17.01 -23.62 -14.93
C VAL A 438 17.61 -22.39 -15.62
N SER A 439 18.86 -22.53 -16.11
CA SER A 439 19.64 -21.49 -16.78
C SER A 439 20.48 -22.11 -17.90
N LYS A 440 21.21 -21.26 -18.69
CA LYS A 440 22.15 -21.77 -19.71
C LYS A 440 23.19 -22.74 -19.15
N LYS A 441 23.55 -22.62 -17.85
CA LYS A 441 24.53 -23.50 -17.17
C LYS A 441 23.93 -24.70 -16.49
N PHE A 442 22.61 -24.67 -16.16
CA PHE A 442 21.90 -25.72 -15.41
C PHE A 442 20.71 -26.20 -16.22
N THR A 443 20.82 -27.39 -16.82
CA THR A 443 19.82 -27.95 -17.73
C THR A 443 18.63 -28.56 -16.97
N LEU A 444 17.46 -28.61 -17.62
CA LEU A 444 16.25 -29.23 -17.09
C LEU A 444 16.50 -30.70 -16.68
N PHE A 445 17.28 -31.46 -17.47
CA PHE A 445 17.62 -32.84 -17.17
C PHE A 445 18.37 -32.97 -15.83
N LYS A 446 19.40 -32.14 -15.61
CA LYS A 446 20.16 -32.14 -14.34
C LYS A 446 19.24 -31.79 -13.17
N PHE A 447 18.33 -30.83 -13.34
CA PHE A 447 17.34 -30.48 -12.34
C PHE A 447 16.47 -31.67 -11.95
N VAL A 448 15.85 -32.32 -12.93
CA VAL A 448 14.96 -33.47 -12.70
C VAL A 448 15.71 -34.62 -12.02
N VAL A 449 16.90 -34.96 -12.48
CA VAL A 449 17.72 -36.03 -11.86
C VAL A 449 18.06 -35.71 -10.41
N GLN A 450 18.52 -34.50 -10.11
CA GLN A 450 18.83 -34.09 -8.73
C GLN A 450 17.59 -34.11 -7.83
N TYR A 451 16.47 -33.62 -8.35
CA TYR A 451 15.20 -33.61 -7.62
C TYR A 451 14.74 -35.02 -7.25
N LEU A 452 14.78 -35.96 -8.21
CA LEU A 452 14.44 -37.37 -8.00
C LEU A 452 15.41 -38.08 -7.05
N LEU A 453 16.72 -37.79 -7.13
CA LEU A 453 17.72 -38.34 -6.22
C LEU A 453 17.46 -37.91 -4.77
N ILE A 454 17.08 -36.65 -4.53
CA ILE A 454 16.73 -36.18 -3.19
C ILE A 454 15.50 -36.90 -2.66
N ILE A 455 14.44 -37.04 -3.49
CA ILE A 455 13.22 -37.78 -3.14
C ILE A 455 13.57 -39.23 -2.78
N ALA A 456 14.34 -39.92 -3.63
CA ALA A 456 14.73 -41.31 -3.42
C ALA A 456 15.59 -41.50 -2.15
N ALA A 457 16.59 -40.64 -1.95
CA ALA A 457 17.45 -40.67 -0.76
C ALA A 457 16.62 -40.49 0.53
N TYR A 458 15.71 -39.49 0.55
CA TYR A 458 14.87 -39.24 1.72
C TYR A 458 13.88 -40.40 1.96
N PHE A 459 13.33 -41.01 0.90
CA PHE A 459 12.48 -42.18 1.00
C PHE A 459 13.23 -43.39 1.59
N ILE A 460 14.51 -43.60 1.22
CA ILE A 460 15.37 -44.66 1.79
C ILE A 460 15.59 -44.38 3.29
N VAL A 461 15.92 -43.13 3.66
CA VAL A 461 16.06 -42.76 5.09
C VAL A 461 14.75 -43.00 5.86
N TRP A 462 13.60 -42.70 5.23
CA TRP A 462 12.28 -42.95 5.82
C TRP A 462 12.04 -44.44 6.11
N GLN A 463 12.46 -45.36 5.22
CA GLN A 463 12.30 -46.81 5.43
C GLN A 463 13.12 -47.33 6.62
N TRP A 464 14.28 -46.72 6.87
CA TRP A 464 15.18 -47.20 7.93
C TRP A 464 14.98 -46.44 9.26
N PHE A 465 14.65 -45.17 9.20
CA PHE A 465 14.51 -44.28 10.35
C PHE A 465 13.19 -43.48 10.31
N PRO A 466 12.02 -44.13 10.36
CA PRO A 466 10.73 -43.46 10.13
C PRO A 466 10.42 -42.38 11.17
N VAL A 467 10.74 -42.55 12.43
CA VAL A 467 10.53 -41.58 13.51
C VAL A 467 11.41 -40.33 13.28
N PHE A 468 12.70 -40.55 12.97
CA PHE A 468 13.60 -39.43 12.65
C PHE A 468 13.11 -38.64 11.41
N SER A 469 12.71 -39.37 10.39
CA SER A 469 12.20 -38.77 9.16
C SER A 469 10.92 -37.98 9.39
N LEU A 470 10.00 -38.46 10.24
CA LEU A 470 8.79 -37.72 10.63
C LEU A 470 9.14 -36.40 11.36
N LEU A 471 10.06 -36.48 12.35
CA LEU A 471 10.49 -35.27 13.08
C LEU A 471 11.20 -34.27 12.16
N LEU A 472 12.03 -34.75 11.25
CA LEU A 472 12.69 -33.92 10.25
C LEU A 472 11.66 -33.30 9.32
N PHE A 473 10.64 -34.05 8.86
CA PHE A 473 9.54 -33.53 8.06
C PHE A 473 8.81 -32.37 8.77
N ILE A 474 8.44 -32.57 10.02
CA ILE A 474 7.77 -31.53 10.81
C ILE A 474 8.68 -30.31 10.95
N ALA A 475 9.97 -30.50 11.20
CA ALA A 475 10.90 -29.40 11.41
C ALA A 475 11.10 -28.54 10.14
N TYR A 476 11.38 -29.15 8.99
CA TYR A 476 11.56 -28.36 7.77
C TYR A 476 10.24 -27.79 7.22
N SER A 477 9.11 -28.50 7.41
CA SER A 477 7.79 -27.95 7.06
C SER A 477 7.42 -26.77 7.94
N ALA A 478 7.72 -26.83 9.25
CA ALA A 478 7.54 -25.70 10.16
C ALA A 478 8.34 -24.48 9.71
N PHE A 479 9.62 -24.68 9.36
CA PHE A 479 10.44 -23.58 8.84
C PHE A 479 9.85 -23.00 7.56
N HIS A 480 9.45 -23.84 6.62
CA HIS A 480 8.91 -23.41 5.31
C HIS A 480 7.58 -22.65 5.44
N PHE A 481 6.64 -23.15 6.24
CA PHE A 481 5.38 -22.45 6.47
C PHE A 481 5.60 -21.11 7.16
N GLY A 482 6.47 -21.07 8.17
CA GLY A 482 6.81 -19.82 8.84
C GLY A 482 7.54 -18.82 7.94
N GLU A 483 8.51 -19.27 7.13
CA GLU A 483 9.20 -18.45 6.13
C GLU A 483 8.21 -17.85 5.11
N SER A 484 7.27 -18.67 4.62
CA SER A 484 6.21 -18.23 3.72
C SER A 484 5.33 -17.14 4.35
N GLU A 485 4.93 -17.28 5.61
CA GLU A 485 4.15 -16.26 6.32
C GLU A 485 4.96 -14.97 6.54
N MET A 486 6.26 -15.06 6.83
CA MET A 486 7.15 -13.89 6.99
C MET A 486 7.34 -13.13 5.67
N VAL A 487 7.58 -13.85 4.57
CA VAL A 487 7.67 -13.27 3.21
C VAL A 487 6.37 -12.58 2.84
N GLU A 488 5.24 -13.20 3.17
CA GLU A 488 3.91 -12.65 2.95
C GLU A 488 3.69 -11.33 3.70
N MET A 489 4.29 -11.18 4.88
CA MET A 489 4.27 -9.95 5.68
C MET A 489 5.37 -8.95 5.30
N GLN A 490 6.16 -9.23 4.26
CA GLN A 490 7.30 -8.41 3.81
C GLN A 490 8.37 -8.21 4.89
N VAL A 491 8.58 -9.22 5.74
CA VAL A 491 9.63 -9.22 6.75
C VAL A 491 10.88 -9.88 6.20
N SER A 492 12.00 -9.18 6.24
CA SER A 492 13.30 -9.73 5.83
C SER A 492 13.78 -10.82 6.78
N MET A 493 14.51 -11.82 6.25
CA MET A 493 14.99 -13.00 7.01
C MET A 493 16.51 -13.03 7.15
N HIS A 494 17.13 -11.88 7.46
CA HIS A 494 18.59 -11.77 7.52
C HIS A 494 19.19 -12.33 8.83
N SER A 495 18.52 -12.11 9.98
CA SER A 495 19.05 -12.50 11.28
C SER A 495 18.63 -13.93 11.70
N PHE A 496 19.43 -14.54 12.55
CA PHE A 496 19.10 -15.84 13.18
C PHE A 496 17.78 -15.76 13.97
N THR A 497 17.55 -14.66 14.67
CA THR A 497 16.33 -14.44 15.45
C THR A 497 15.07 -14.42 14.59
N GLN A 498 15.14 -13.80 13.39
CA GLN A 498 14.03 -13.80 12.44
C GLN A 498 13.74 -15.20 11.88
N LYS A 499 14.78 -15.98 11.61
CA LYS A 499 14.63 -17.39 11.16
C LYS A 499 14.05 -18.28 12.26
N LEU A 500 14.50 -18.10 13.50
CA LEU A 500 13.96 -18.81 14.65
C LEU A 500 12.48 -18.43 14.87
N PHE A 501 12.14 -17.16 14.74
CA PHE A 501 10.76 -16.68 14.84
C PHE A 501 9.87 -17.31 13.77
N ALA A 502 10.32 -17.34 12.50
CA ALA A 502 9.62 -18.02 11.42
C ALA A 502 9.40 -19.51 11.73
N PHE A 503 10.43 -20.21 12.20
CA PHE A 503 10.33 -21.61 12.61
C PHE A 503 9.26 -21.80 13.71
N VAL A 504 9.26 -20.96 14.73
CA VAL A 504 8.27 -21.01 15.83
C VAL A 504 6.86 -20.81 15.31
N ILE A 505 6.63 -19.83 14.42
CA ILE A 505 5.32 -19.57 13.81
C ILE A 505 4.82 -20.80 13.03
N GLY A 506 5.64 -21.34 12.14
CA GLY A 506 5.23 -22.51 11.34
C GLY A 506 5.06 -23.76 12.19
N LEU A 507 5.89 -23.97 13.21
CA LEU A 507 5.74 -25.07 14.17
C LEU A 507 4.41 -24.94 14.93
N SER A 508 4.06 -23.73 15.34
CA SER A 508 2.80 -23.42 16.02
C SER A 508 1.59 -23.76 15.18
N ILE A 509 1.62 -23.42 13.89
CA ILE A 509 0.54 -23.75 12.94
C ILE A 509 0.37 -25.27 12.85
N LEU A 510 1.47 -26.01 12.64
CA LEU A 510 1.43 -27.46 12.51
C LEU A 510 0.97 -28.15 13.78
N LEU A 511 1.55 -27.79 14.93
CA LEU A 511 1.19 -28.38 16.22
C LEU A 511 -0.27 -28.08 16.58
N PHE A 512 -0.76 -26.87 16.30
CA PHE A 512 -2.16 -26.53 16.52
C PHE A 512 -3.08 -27.46 15.71
N ILE A 513 -2.83 -27.64 14.41
CA ILE A 513 -3.63 -28.50 13.55
C ILE A 513 -3.57 -29.95 14.02
N ILE A 514 -2.37 -30.49 14.30
CA ILE A 514 -2.17 -31.89 14.70
C ILE A 514 -2.86 -32.16 16.04
N PHE A 515 -2.64 -31.32 17.05
CA PHE A 515 -3.16 -31.57 18.41
C PHE A 515 -4.66 -31.25 18.55
N SER A 516 -5.19 -30.29 17.75
CA SER A 516 -6.65 -30.07 17.70
C SER A 516 -7.39 -31.30 17.17
N HIS A 517 -6.75 -32.07 16.28
CA HIS A 517 -7.29 -33.28 15.67
C HIS A 517 -6.53 -34.56 16.15
N LEU A 518 -6.11 -34.57 17.41
CA LEU A 518 -5.18 -35.59 17.92
C LEU A 518 -5.65 -37.04 17.64
N LYS A 519 -6.94 -37.32 17.81
CA LYS A 519 -7.51 -38.64 17.52
C LYS A 519 -7.29 -39.08 16.05
N GLU A 520 -7.58 -38.20 15.12
CA GLU A 520 -7.38 -38.47 13.69
C GLU A 520 -5.90 -38.52 13.31
N SER A 521 -5.09 -37.65 13.91
CA SER A 521 -3.64 -37.63 13.71
C SER A 521 -3.01 -38.92 14.17
N MET A 522 -3.40 -39.45 15.34
CA MET A 522 -2.94 -40.73 15.85
C MET A 522 -3.35 -41.90 14.94
N LEU A 523 -4.58 -41.88 14.39
CA LEU A 523 -5.01 -42.90 13.44
C LEU A 523 -4.16 -42.91 12.16
N VAL A 524 -3.78 -41.72 11.63
CA VAL A 524 -2.90 -41.60 10.46
C VAL A 524 -1.49 -42.11 10.81
N LEU A 525 -0.91 -41.65 11.92
CA LEU A 525 0.45 -42.00 12.35
C LEU A 525 0.60 -43.49 12.63
N ASN A 526 -0.39 -44.13 13.23
CA ASN A 526 -0.40 -45.58 13.49
C ASN A 526 -0.40 -46.41 12.20
N ASN A 527 -0.81 -45.86 11.06
CA ASN A 527 -0.72 -46.50 9.75
C ASN A 527 0.63 -46.29 9.05
N ILE A 528 1.55 -45.51 9.65
CA ILE A 528 2.91 -45.34 9.12
C ILE A 528 3.81 -46.41 9.71
N LYS A 529 4.35 -47.26 8.83
CA LYS A 529 5.24 -48.37 9.24
C LYS A 529 6.43 -47.82 10.06
N GLY A 530 6.64 -48.41 11.26
CA GLY A 530 7.75 -48.12 12.16
C GLY A 530 7.52 -46.95 13.13
N ILE A 531 6.33 -46.33 13.14
CA ILE A 531 5.97 -45.24 14.07
C ILE A 531 5.10 -45.77 15.24
N THR A 532 4.39 -46.87 15.06
CA THR A 532 3.42 -47.45 16.01
C THR A 532 4.00 -47.60 17.43
N GLY A 533 5.23 -48.10 17.58
CA GLY A 533 5.88 -48.28 18.90
C GLY A 533 6.14 -46.96 19.65
N LEU A 534 6.38 -45.87 18.98
CA LEU A 534 6.52 -44.53 19.60
C LEU A 534 5.18 -44.03 20.16
N MET A 535 4.09 -44.31 19.47
CA MET A 535 2.74 -43.87 19.86
C MET A 535 2.24 -44.61 21.13
N GLU A 536 2.75 -45.79 21.43
CA GLU A 536 2.43 -46.54 22.64
C GLU A 536 3.21 -46.09 23.88
N THR A 537 4.35 -45.41 23.69
CA THR A 537 5.24 -45.01 24.80
C THR A 537 4.93 -43.62 25.37
N ILE A 538 4.23 -42.76 24.63
CA ILE A 538 3.94 -41.39 25.03
C ILE A 538 2.43 -41.15 25.05
N ASP A 539 1.90 -40.75 26.21
CA ASP A 539 0.51 -40.30 26.31
C ASP A 539 0.36 -38.83 25.80
N PHE A 540 0.18 -38.67 24.50
CA PHE A 540 -0.02 -37.39 23.87
C PHE A 540 -1.31 -36.68 24.34
N TYR A 541 -2.32 -37.42 24.83
CA TYR A 541 -3.57 -36.82 25.30
C TYR A 541 -3.38 -36.00 26.57
N GLN A 542 -2.42 -36.38 27.43
CA GLN A 542 -2.08 -35.60 28.62
C GLN A 542 -1.63 -34.16 28.26
N TYR A 543 -0.90 -34.00 27.16
CA TYR A 543 -0.36 -32.69 26.74
C TYR A 543 -1.24 -31.95 25.76
N LYS A 544 -2.32 -32.54 25.26
CA LYS A 544 -3.17 -32.00 24.18
C LYS A 544 -3.54 -30.54 24.38
N ASN A 545 -4.19 -30.22 25.49
CA ASN A 545 -4.73 -28.86 25.73
C ASN A 545 -3.61 -27.82 25.92
N ALA A 546 -2.52 -28.22 26.57
CA ALA A 546 -1.35 -27.36 26.76
C ALA A 546 -0.69 -27.02 25.40
N VAL A 547 -0.49 -28.01 24.55
CA VAL A 547 0.10 -27.81 23.22
C VAL A 547 -0.80 -26.94 22.34
N ILE A 548 -2.12 -27.17 22.33
CA ILE A 548 -3.08 -26.35 21.60
C ILE A 548 -3.00 -24.89 22.08
N ALA A 549 -3.03 -24.65 23.39
CA ALA A 549 -2.97 -23.30 23.95
C ALA A 549 -1.64 -22.61 23.61
N ILE A 550 -0.51 -23.27 23.87
CA ILE A 550 0.82 -22.71 23.61
C ILE A 550 0.98 -22.38 22.11
N SER A 551 0.64 -23.33 21.23
CA SER A 551 0.78 -23.12 19.79
C SER A 551 -0.15 -22.03 19.25
N TYR A 552 -1.35 -21.87 19.79
CA TYR A 552 -2.28 -20.81 19.40
C TYR A 552 -1.79 -19.43 19.85
N PHE A 553 -1.42 -19.29 21.12
CA PHE A 553 -1.00 -18.02 21.69
C PHE A 553 0.40 -17.59 21.24
N SER A 554 1.28 -18.51 20.82
CA SER A 554 2.58 -18.18 20.23
C SER A 554 2.47 -17.47 18.87
N LEU A 555 1.29 -17.42 18.26
CA LEU A 555 1.01 -16.61 17.06
C LEU A 555 0.73 -15.13 17.37
N LEU A 556 0.42 -14.77 18.63
CA LEU A 556 0.11 -13.38 19.01
C LEU A 556 1.20 -12.35 18.67
N PRO A 557 2.50 -12.64 18.72
CA PRO A 557 3.52 -11.68 18.28
C PRO A 557 3.37 -11.21 16.83
N LEU A 558 2.70 -11.98 15.96
CA LEU A 558 2.34 -11.53 14.61
C LEU A 558 1.46 -10.27 14.62
N TRP A 559 0.73 -10.01 15.71
CA TRP A 559 -0.09 -8.81 15.87
C TRP A 559 0.70 -7.51 15.71
N TRP A 560 1.93 -7.47 16.20
CA TRP A 560 2.80 -6.28 16.09
C TRP A 560 3.39 -6.11 14.70
N ILE A 561 3.47 -7.19 13.90
CA ILE A 561 3.95 -7.15 12.52
C ILE A 561 2.78 -6.87 11.58
N SER A 562 1.73 -7.68 11.65
CA SER A 562 0.53 -7.56 10.81
C SER A 562 -0.71 -8.03 11.55
N LYS A 563 -1.47 -7.07 12.12
CA LYS A 563 -2.74 -7.36 12.83
C LYS A 563 -3.70 -8.20 12.00
N LYS A 564 -3.77 -7.92 10.69
CA LYS A 564 -4.66 -8.62 9.76
C LYS A 564 -4.24 -10.05 9.55
N THR A 565 -2.98 -10.31 9.22
CA THR A 565 -2.44 -11.67 9.05
C THR A 565 -2.64 -12.49 10.30
N CYS A 566 -2.33 -11.92 11.48
CA CYS A 566 -2.55 -12.57 12.77
C CYS A 566 -4.02 -12.98 12.95
N LEU A 567 -4.97 -12.06 12.77
CA LEU A 567 -6.40 -12.34 12.93
C LEU A 567 -6.91 -13.40 11.95
N PHE A 568 -6.53 -13.32 10.66
CA PHE A 568 -7.00 -14.28 9.67
C PHE A 568 -6.40 -15.66 9.88
N LEU A 569 -5.11 -15.74 10.18
CA LEU A 569 -4.44 -17.00 10.46
C LEU A 569 -5.05 -17.68 11.70
N MET A 570 -5.20 -16.94 12.80
CA MET A 570 -5.83 -17.44 14.02
C MET A 570 -7.29 -17.87 13.80
N ALA A 571 -8.05 -17.10 12.99
CA ALA A 571 -9.43 -17.45 12.65
C ALA A 571 -9.52 -18.74 11.81
N ILE A 572 -8.65 -18.91 10.79
CA ILE A 572 -8.59 -20.11 9.95
C ILE A 572 -8.27 -21.34 10.83
N LEU A 573 -7.28 -21.23 11.69
CA LEU A 573 -6.92 -22.32 12.59
C LEU A 573 -8.07 -22.68 13.55
N LEU A 574 -8.71 -21.69 14.15
CA LEU A 574 -9.83 -21.91 15.07
C LEU A 574 -11.05 -22.53 14.35
N LEU A 575 -11.43 -22.01 13.18
CA LEU A 575 -12.51 -22.57 12.38
C LEU A 575 -12.18 -24.00 11.92
N GLY A 576 -10.92 -24.26 11.60
CA GLY A 576 -10.43 -25.58 11.19
C GLY A 576 -10.67 -26.66 12.25
N THR A 577 -10.70 -26.31 13.55
CA THR A 577 -10.96 -27.29 14.63
C THR A 577 -12.33 -27.98 14.53
N GLN A 578 -13.25 -27.41 13.80
CA GLN A 578 -14.61 -27.93 13.58
C GLN A 578 -14.73 -28.80 12.32
N MET A 579 -13.61 -29.08 11.65
CA MET A 579 -13.55 -29.84 10.41
C MET A 579 -12.70 -31.11 10.60
N PRO A 580 -12.81 -32.13 9.74
CA PRO A 580 -11.87 -33.26 9.75
C PRO A 580 -10.42 -32.81 9.53
N LEU A 581 -9.44 -33.47 10.14
CA LEU A 581 -8.00 -33.17 10.03
C LEU A 581 -7.53 -32.89 8.60
N MET A 582 -7.87 -33.77 7.66
CA MET A 582 -7.44 -33.65 6.26
C MET A 582 -7.98 -32.40 5.57
N LEU A 583 -9.22 -32.01 5.92
CA LEU A 583 -9.83 -30.80 5.39
C LEU A 583 -9.24 -29.54 6.02
N ALA A 584 -9.02 -29.54 7.34
CA ALA A 584 -8.41 -28.44 8.07
C ALA A 584 -6.97 -28.18 7.58
N PHE A 585 -6.15 -29.22 7.49
CA PHE A 585 -4.80 -29.12 6.93
C PHE A 585 -4.81 -28.72 5.46
N GLY A 586 -5.66 -29.36 4.66
CA GLY A 586 -5.76 -29.12 3.22
C GLY A 586 -6.20 -27.70 2.88
N LEU A 587 -7.14 -27.12 3.62
CA LEU A 587 -7.56 -25.73 3.45
C LEU A 587 -6.46 -24.74 3.82
N TYR A 588 -5.69 -24.99 4.88
CA TYR A 588 -4.51 -24.18 5.16
C TYR A 588 -3.45 -24.33 4.07
N PHE A 589 -3.08 -25.58 3.74
CA PHE A 589 -2.00 -25.87 2.78
C PHE A 589 -2.36 -25.39 1.36
N VAL A 590 -3.50 -25.81 0.82
CA VAL A 590 -3.92 -25.45 -0.55
C VAL A 590 -4.42 -24.02 -0.60
N GLY A 591 -5.35 -23.67 0.29
CA GLY A 591 -6.08 -22.43 0.23
C GLY A 591 -5.24 -21.21 0.64
N SER A 592 -4.47 -21.30 1.71
CA SER A 592 -3.64 -20.19 2.18
C SER A 592 -2.22 -20.26 1.64
N HIS A 593 -1.48 -21.30 2.00
CA HIS A 593 -0.05 -21.39 1.68
C HIS A 593 0.21 -21.47 0.16
N SER A 594 -0.37 -22.44 -0.54
CA SER A 594 -0.07 -22.67 -1.97
C SER A 594 -0.59 -21.54 -2.86
N VAL A 595 -1.79 -20.99 -2.58
CA VAL A 595 -2.34 -19.84 -3.34
C VAL A 595 -1.46 -18.60 -3.18
N ASN A 596 -0.95 -18.33 -1.98
CA ASN A 596 -0.06 -17.22 -1.74
C ASN A 596 1.30 -17.43 -2.43
N ALA A 597 1.91 -18.61 -2.26
CA ALA A 597 3.17 -18.97 -2.94
C ALA A 597 3.07 -18.85 -4.47
N TRP A 598 1.94 -19.30 -5.05
CA TRP A 598 1.67 -19.14 -6.47
C TRP A 598 1.66 -17.68 -6.91
N GLY A 599 1.04 -16.80 -6.12
CA GLY A 599 1.01 -15.36 -6.36
C GLY A 599 2.42 -14.75 -6.36
N HIS A 600 3.28 -15.14 -5.41
CA HIS A 600 4.67 -14.70 -5.33
C HIS A 600 5.50 -15.14 -6.53
N ILE A 601 5.43 -16.41 -6.91
CA ILE A 601 6.17 -16.97 -8.04
C ILE A 601 5.74 -16.29 -9.34
N ALA A 602 4.43 -16.18 -9.59
CA ALA A 602 3.87 -15.55 -10.79
C ALA A 602 4.29 -14.07 -10.90
N GLY A 603 4.20 -13.33 -9.81
CA GLY A 603 4.58 -11.92 -9.75
C GLY A 603 6.06 -11.71 -10.03
N LYS A 604 6.93 -12.54 -9.47
CA LYS A 604 8.37 -12.41 -9.64
C LYS A 604 8.86 -12.83 -11.03
N LEU A 605 8.35 -13.92 -11.55
CA LEU A 605 8.71 -14.38 -12.90
C LEU A 605 8.03 -13.54 -13.99
N GLN A 606 7.11 -12.64 -13.62
CA GLN A 606 6.30 -11.85 -14.55
C GLN A 606 5.57 -12.73 -15.58
N ILE A 607 5.17 -13.93 -15.17
CA ILE A 607 4.48 -14.92 -16.00
C ILE A 607 2.99 -14.91 -15.65
N ALA A 608 2.13 -14.84 -16.65
CA ALA A 608 0.69 -14.95 -16.44
C ALA A 608 0.33 -16.28 -15.75
N PRO A 609 -0.60 -16.29 -14.75
CA PRO A 609 -0.94 -17.49 -13.99
C PRO A 609 -1.36 -18.69 -14.85
N LYS A 610 -2.06 -18.45 -15.97
CA LYS A 610 -2.43 -19.50 -16.93
C LYS A 610 -1.22 -20.17 -17.58
N LYS A 611 -0.21 -19.39 -17.97
CA LYS A 611 1.02 -19.93 -18.58
C LYS A 611 1.83 -20.70 -17.52
N LEU A 612 1.93 -20.16 -16.31
CA LEU A 612 2.61 -20.82 -15.19
C LEU A 612 1.98 -22.19 -14.89
N TYR A 613 0.65 -22.26 -14.91
CA TYR A 613 -0.09 -23.52 -14.74
C TYR A 613 0.22 -24.53 -15.86
N LEU A 614 0.26 -24.12 -17.10
CA LEU A 614 0.60 -25.00 -18.22
C LEU A 614 2.03 -25.56 -18.10
N GLU A 615 2.98 -24.74 -17.66
CA GLU A 615 4.37 -25.16 -17.41
C GLU A 615 4.49 -26.18 -16.25
N SER A 616 3.55 -26.18 -15.30
CA SER A 616 3.52 -27.13 -14.19
C SER A 616 2.99 -28.52 -14.56
N LEU A 617 2.19 -28.66 -15.63
CA LEU A 617 1.46 -29.89 -15.97
C LEU A 617 2.34 -31.14 -16.13
N PRO A 618 3.49 -31.10 -16.84
CA PRO A 618 4.35 -32.27 -16.97
C PRO A 618 4.88 -32.79 -15.63
N PHE A 619 5.23 -31.87 -14.72
CA PHE A 619 5.74 -32.21 -13.38
C PHE A 619 4.65 -32.69 -12.45
N ASN A 620 3.42 -32.14 -12.58
CA ASN A 620 2.25 -32.67 -11.88
C ASN A 620 1.96 -34.12 -12.26
N ALA A 621 2.00 -34.43 -13.58
CA ALA A 621 1.85 -35.81 -14.06
C ALA A 621 2.94 -36.72 -13.47
N GLY A 622 4.20 -36.25 -13.44
CA GLY A 622 5.31 -36.95 -12.81
C GLY A 622 5.08 -37.20 -11.31
N ALA A 623 4.59 -36.19 -10.58
CA ALA A 623 4.27 -36.34 -9.16
C ALA A 623 3.17 -37.37 -8.89
N LEU A 624 2.14 -37.42 -9.75
CA LEU A 624 1.08 -38.44 -9.66
C LEU A 624 1.58 -39.86 -9.94
N ILE A 625 2.51 -40.02 -10.89
CA ILE A 625 3.16 -41.31 -11.17
C ILE A 625 3.98 -41.74 -9.95
N ILE A 626 4.75 -40.83 -9.35
CA ILE A 626 5.52 -41.09 -8.13
C ILE A 626 4.57 -41.47 -6.97
N PHE A 627 3.45 -40.76 -6.82
CA PHE A 627 2.45 -41.12 -5.80
C PHE A 627 1.88 -42.52 -6.00
N GLY A 628 1.54 -42.89 -7.25
CA GLY A 628 1.13 -44.24 -7.58
C GLY A 628 2.18 -45.30 -7.22
N LEU A 629 3.49 -45.00 -7.47
CA LEU A 629 4.58 -45.86 -7.05
C LEU A 629 4.68 -45.98 -5.53
N PHE A 630 4.47 -44.90 -4.76
CA PHE A 630 4.43 -44.93 -3.31
C PHE A 630 3.30 -45.80 -2.79
N LEU A 631 2.09 -45.71 -3.39
CA LEU A 631 0.97 -46.59 -3.04
C LEU A 631 1.31 -48.05 -3.26
N TYR A 632 1.99 -48.38 -4.36
CA TYR A 632 2.43 -49.75 -4.68
C TYR A 632 3.50 -50.25 -3.70
N LEU A 633 4.56 -49.43 -3.44
CA LEU A 633 5.67 -49.82 -2.57
C LEU A 633 5.27 -49.94 -1.10
N GLN A 634 4.27 -49.18 -0.66
CA GLN A 634 3.80 -49.21 0.73
C GLN A 634 2.71 -50.29 0.98
N ASN A 635 2.33 -51.06 -0.06
CA ASN A 635 1.26 -52.07 0.03
C ASN A 635 0.01 -51.54 0.74
N ALA A 636 -0.45 -50.32 0.37
CA ALA A 636 -1.58 -49.68 1.00
C ALA A 636 -2.85 -50.57 0.91
N ASN A 637 -3.43 -50.90 2.07
CA ASN A 637 -4.64 -51.70 2.11
C ASN A 637 -5.83 -50.84 1.65
N ALA A 638 -6.44 -51.18 0.52
CA ALA A 638 -7.49 -50.44 -0.13
C ALA A 638 -8.79 -50.26 0.69
N GLN A 639 -8.89 -50.94 1.83
CA GLN A 639 -10.07 -50.87 2.69
C GLN A 639 -10.05 -49.77 3.75
N LEU A 640 -8.91 -49.09 3.98
CA LEU A 640 -8.75 -48.12 5.05
C LEU A 640 -8.30 -46.76 4.50
N ILE A 641 -9.15 -45.74 4.59
CA ILE A 641 -8.85 -44.35 4.18
C ILE A 641 -7.60 -43.84 4.92
N GLN A 642 -7.39 -44.21 6.18
CA GLN A 642 -6.22 -43.85 7.00
C GLN A 642 -4.91 -44.37 6.40
N SER A 643 -4.92 -45.55 5.77
CA SER A 643 -3.76 -46.11 5.07
C SER A 643 -3.33 -45.24 3.87
N TYR A 644 -4.28 -44.77 3.07
CA TYR A 644 -4.01 -43.81 1.96
C TYR A 644 -3.51 -42.48 2.47
N ALA A 645 -4.10 -41.96 3.58
CA ALA A 645 -3.64 -40.71 4.19
C ALA A 645 -2.21 -40.84 4.68
N ALA A 646 -1.83 -41.99 5.34
CA ALA A 646 -0.48 -42.22 5.78
C ALA A 646 0.52 -42.28 4.62
N VAL A 647 0.21 -42.99 3.53
CA VAL A 647 1.04 -43.02 2.32
C VAL A 647 1.16 -41.64 1.67
N PHE A 648 0.07 -40.87 1.64
CA PHE A 648 0.08 -39.49 1.14
C PHE A 648 1.03 -38.60 1.97
N PHE A 649 1.04 -38.73 3.31
CA PHE A 649 1.97 -37.95 4.14
C PHE A 649 3.44 -38.32 3.90
N VAL A 650 3.75 -39.60 3.75
CA VAL A 650 5.12 -40.06 3.41
C VAL A 650 5.54 -39.54 2.04
N PHE A 651 4.63 -39.60 1.04
CA PHE A 651 4.85 -39.03 -0.29
C PHE A 651 5.09 -37.52 -0.20
N LEU A 652 4.20 -36.79 0.51
CA LEU A 652 4.32 -35.34 0.67
C LEU A 652 5.65 -34.97 1.34
N ALA A 653 6.07 -35.71 2.36
CA ALA A 653 7.36 -35.50 3.03
C ALA A 653 8.53 -35.65 2.03
N CYS A 654 8.52 -36.68 1.20
CA CYS A 654 9.61 -36.90 0.23
C CYS A 654 9.65 -35.86 -0.88
N VAL A 655 8.49 -35.47 -1.41
CA VAL A 655 8.41 -34.52 -2.53
C VAL A 655 8.61 -33.07 -2.09
N SER A 656 8.22 -32.72 -0.86
CA SER A 656 8.37 -31.34 -0.36
C SER A 656 9.81 -30.98 0.02
N LEU A 657 10.67 -31.92 0.36
CA LEU A 657 12.04 -31.61 0.77
C LEU A 657 12.84 -30.86 -0.32
N PRO A 658 12.95 -31.33 -1.57
CA PRO A 658 13.66 -30.59 -2.61
C PRO A 658 12.99 -29.24 -2.93
N HIS A 659 11.64 -29.17 -2.91
CA HIS A 659 10.89 -27.94 -3.07
C HIS A 659 11.27 -26.89 -2.00
N ILE A 660 11.27 -27.28 -0.74
CA ILE A 660 11.56 -26.37 0.38
C ILE A 660 13.00 -25.84 0.31
N ILE A 661 13.97 -26.70 -0.03
CA ILE A 661 15.36 -26.29 -0.26
C ILE A 661 15.42 -25.18 -1.34
N LEU A 662 14.72 -25.38 -2.45
CA LEU A 662 14.72 -24.43 -3.57
C LEU A 662 14.01 -23.11 -3.21
N MET A 663 12.87 -23.19 -2.54
CA MET A 663 12.13 -21.99 -2.10
C MET A 663 12.93 -21.17 -1.09
N HIS A 664 13.64 -21.82 -0.15
CA HIS A 664 14.54 -21.10 0.75
C HIS A 664 15.67 -20.37 0.01
N LEU A 665 16.30 -21.03 -0.98
CA LEU A 665 17.33 -20.40 -1.81
C LEU A 665 16.77 -19.25 -2.66
N PHE A 666 15.53 -19.38 -3.11
CA PHE A 666 14.82 -18.36 -3.86
C PHE A 666 14.55 -17.11 -2.99
N TYR A 667 13.99 -17.28 -1.79
CA TYR A 667 13.74 -16.17 -0.86
C TYR A 667 15.03 -15.51 -0.36
N LYS A 668 16.12 -16.28 -0.18
CA LYS A 668 17.41 -15.74 0.23
C LYS A 668 18.06 -14.82 -0.81
N LYS A 669 17.78 -14.99 -2.10
CA LYS A 669 18.26 -14.08 -3.15
C LYS A 669 17.49 -12.73 -3.15
N GLU A 670 16.38 -12.65 -2.46
CA GLU A 670 15.53 -11.47 -2.39
C GLU A 670 15.82 -10.58 -1.17
N SER A 671 16.32 -11.16 -0.13
CA SER A 671 16.71 -10.46 1.09
C SER A 671 18.12 -9.88 0.97
#